data_abd4facc91716498b971a42597f48881
#
_entry.id   abd4facc91716498b971a42597f48881
#
_cell.length_a   1.000
_cell.length_b   1.000
_cell.length_c   1.000
_cell.angle_alpha   90.00
_cell.angle_beta   90.00
_cell.angle_gamma   90.00
#
_symmetry.space_group_name_H-M   'P 1'
#
loop_
_entity.id
_entity.type
_entity.pdbx_description
1 polymer ?
#
loop_
_entity_poly.entity_id
_entity_poly.type
_entity_poly.pdbx_seq_one_letter_code
_entity_poly.pdbx_strand_id
1 'polypeptide(L)'
;MRLTRSLSLLLLLIYSATGILVAQEHWRTYLSYGATVEVAETASHLFALSEEGTLLSIQKNTPTHQRIYGREDGLSEAQPAHIAYAPSAQTLLLYYPSGMIDLMRETGIHPVADLKLSSGIRDYQLKAIRIEGERTWLAGAFGLVELDLRRGVILRSAFVGEAIDAIALSSPESLVILRAGKLYTIKTNSPSLVPSAWTPLPLPSSFPISGWKALADDGQSLWLLSSEGSLYHLSKTGEGSRLTLDERESGWEQLTKVQAGVIVTRGDRSLLCSPDGTGQALPGLFARHFSSLHSQSIWGAAQSEGITHYTRTPSGSWKSQSIRPEVDAPSSNVHFTLRAEGGYLYSVNGGRNFDRYYTPGVVQCFDGKRWQAWTARSLQQSGIPSLYDPIDILPVGTSDPTHLYVASWGEGLFELQGGKILRHYGLDNSPLHSIPPSGSREVRVGSLARDSQGTLFLAQGMSGSASGAPVRSLSRDRQWRAYDYPEEREVNAFHTLAILPRGTKWLAEHALLSGAPGVLVFQDKGTTSPDDDTHARYTSFVEPSGKAISFSRITSLLVDRASRLWVGMDIGYGQVLRPEDPPLAGKRPIVERPVGGKEPPYHYLLSGLTITAMAADALDRKWMGTGSDGLYLLSAEGNEVLAHYTRENSPLISDAITSLAFEEHSGTLYIGTSIGLSALSTQAGEEQIASTPTAYAYPNPLRPEDPEGITFRDLPAGARLRITDPTGRLCALLESPTTGLFWNTRDSSGTPLASGIYLVTIYPPADGSPQLLKLAILRP
;
A
#
# COMPACT_ATOMS: atom_id res chain seq x y z
N MET A 1 -14.24 55.04 10.51
CA MET A 1 -13.63 53.82 11.04
C MET A 1 -14.59 52.61 11.20
N ARG A 2 -15.85 52.69 10.82
CA ARG A 2 -16.81 51.55 10.81
C ARG A 2 -17.11 50.99 9.43
N LEU A 3 -16.82 51.71 8.33
CA LEU A 3 -17.02 51.18 6.96
C LEU A 3 -15.89 50.27 6.45
N THR A 4 -14.67 50.43 6.95
CA THR A 4 -13.52 49.61 6.51
C THR A 4 -13.52 48.22 7.09
N ARG A 5 -14.15 47.96 8.25
CA ARG A 5 -14.27 46.63 8.82
C ARG A 5 -15.32 45.73 8.15
N SER A 6 -16.38 46.36 7.59
CA SER A 6 -17.42 45.58 6.88
C SER A 6 -16.97 45.14 5.49
N LEU A 7 -16.07 45.89 4.81
CA LEU A 7 -15.51 45.49 3.52
C LEU A 7 -14.50 44.35 3.65
N SER A 8 -13.72 44.32 4.74
CA SER A 8 -12.76 43.21 4.99
C SER A 8 -13.45 41.92 5.37
N LEU A 9 -14.58 41.93 6.07
CA LEU A 9 -15.37 40.75 6.36
C LEU A 9 -16.12 40.22 5.10
N LEU A 10 -16.56 41.09 4.21
CA LEU A 10 -17.19 40.71 2.95
C LEU A 10 -16.17 40.12 1.96
N LEU A 11 -14.94 40.64 1.94
CA LEU A 11 -13.84 40.04 1.17
C LEU A 11 -13.39 38.68 1.72
N LEU A 12 -13.40 38.46 3.04
CA LEU A 12 -13.13 37.13 3.63
C LEU A 12 -14.28 36.13 3.36
N LEU A 13 -15.53 36.58 3.33
CA LEU A 13 -16.67 35.72 2.99
C LEU A 13 -16.74 35.43 1.48
N ILE A 14 -16.27 36.32 0.62
CA ILE A 14 -16.18 36.05 -0.82
C ILE A 14 -14.99 35.13 -1.14
N TYR A 15 -13.89 35.14 -0.36
CA TYR A 15 -12.79 34.21 -0.50
C TYR A 15 -13.14 32.77 0.00
N SER A 16 -14.13 32.64 0.88
CA SER A 16 -14.64 31.36 1.34
C SER A 16 -15.76 30.77 0.46
N ALA A 17 -16.29 31.55 -0.49
CA ALA A 17 -17.39 31.12 -1.39
C ALA A 17 -16.92 30.74 -2.81
N THR A 18 -15.65 31.01 -3.16
CA THR A 18 -15.02 30.42 -4.34
C THR A 18 -14.23 29.18 -3.95
N GLY A 19 -14.86 28.28 -3.23
CA GLY A 19 -14.44 26.88 -3.19
C GLY A 19 -14.54 26.39 -4.64
N ILE A 20 -13.41 26.42 -5.36
CA ILE A 20 -13.17 25.45 -6.42
C ILE A 20 -13.49 24.13 -5.74
N LEU A 21 -14.56 23.46 -6.14
CA LEU A 21 -14.72 22.03 -5.91
C LEU A 21 -13.51 21.39 -6.61
N VAL A 22 -12.36 21.39 -5.96
CA VAL A 22 -11.31 20.42 -6.21
C VAL A 22 -12.02 19.13 -5.83
N ALA A 23 -12.38 18.31 -6.80
CA ALA A 23 -12.91 17.00 -6.51
C ALA A 23 -11.91 16.37 -5.56
N GLN A 24 -12.41 16.00 -4.40
CA GLN A 24 -11.59 15.52 -3.31
C GLN A 24 -10.96 14.22 -3.79
N GLU A 25 -9.64 14.20 -3.88
CA GLU A 25 -8.91 12.96 -4.19
C GLU A 25 -9.33 11.90 -3.19
N HIS A 26 -9.88 10.79 -3.69
CA HIS A 26 -10.32 9.72 -2.83
C HIS A 26 -9.24 8.65 -2.77
N TRP A 27 -8.62 8.55 -1.61
CA TRP A 27 -7.68 7.49 -1.27
C TRP A 27 -8.42 6.30 -0.67
N ARG A 28 -7.88 5.11 -0.91
CA ARG A 28 -8.31 3.88 -0.28
C ARG A 28 -7.11 2.99 0.01
N THR A 29 -7.14 2.36 1.18
CA THR A 29 -6.14 1.39 1.62
C THR A 29 -6.70 -0.02 1.48
N TYR A 30 -5.91 -0.93 0.91
CA TYR A 30 -6.21 -2.35 0.83
C TYR A 30 -5.11 -3.13 1.54
N LEU A 31 -5.47 -3.75 2.66
CA LEU A 31 -4.59 -4.58 3.46
C LEU A 31 -5.19 -5.98 3.60
N SER A 32 -4.34 -7.00 3.52
CA SER A 32 -4.75 -8.38 3.80
C SER A 32 -5.14 -8.53 5.26
N TYR A 33 -6.08 -9.41 5.52
CA TYR A 33 -6.46 -9.81 6.88
C TYR A 33 -6.23 -11.31 7.02
N GLY A 34 -5.15 -11.68 7.68
CA GLY A 34 -4.76 -13.07 7.93
C GLY A 34 -5.09 -13.53 9.35
N ALA A 35 -4.10 -14.02 10.07
CA ALA A 35 -4.25 -14.50 11.43
C ALA A 35 -4.58 -13.37 12.42
N THR A 36 -5.60 -13.54 13.25
CA THR A 36 -5.94 -12.60 14.32
C THR A 36 -5.02 -12.78 15.51
N VAL A 37 -4.26 -11.73 15.88
CA VAL A 37 -3.28 -11.78 16.99
C VAL A 37 -3.72 -11.05 18.24
N GLU A 38 -4.50 -9.98 18.11
CA GLU A 38 -5.04 -9.23 19.26
C GLU A 38 -6.52 -8.89 19.04
N VAL A 39 -7.23 -8.75 20.16
CA VAL A 39 -8.63 -8.30 20.19
C VAL A 39 -8.83 -7.26 21.29
N ALA A 40 -9.69 -6.29 21.04
CA ALA A 40 -10.12 -5.28 22.03
C ALA A 40 -11.63 -5.10 21.96
N GLU A 41 -12.32 -5.42 23.05
CA GLU A 41 -13.77 -5.28 23.17
C GLU A 41 -14.15 -3.87 23.57
N THR A 42 -15.09 -3.25 22.83
CA THR A 42 -15.77 -2.02 23.18
C THR A 42 -17.26 -2.30 23.49
N ALA A 43 -18.02 -1.28 23.84
CA ALA A 43 -19.45 -1.45 24.10
C ALA A 43 -20.20 -1.99 22.88
N SER A 44 -19.93 -1.48 21.67
CA SER A 44 -20.63 -1.76 20.42
C SER A 44 -19.87 -2.61 19.42
N HIS A 45 -18.54 -2.57 19.46
CA HIS A 45 -17.66 -3.24 18.50
C HIS A 45 -16.63 -4.14 19.18
N LEU A 46 -16.21 -5.13 18.44
CA LEU A 46 -14.98 -5.85 18.68
C LEU A 46 -13.95 -5.39 17.64
N PHE A 47 -12.82 -4.88 18.10
CA PHE A 47 -11.68 -4.60 17.26
C PHE A 47 -10.75 -5.81 17.29
N ALA A 48 -10.22 -6.14 16.12
CA ALA A 48 -9.30 -7.25 15.94
C ALA A 48 -8.11 -6.80 15.10
N LEU A 49 -6.92 -7.19 15.51
CA LEU A 49 -5.67 -6.90 14.84
C LEU A 49 -5.13 -8.17 14.20
N SER A 50 -4.77 -8.11 12.93
CA SER A 50 -4.12 -9.23 12.27
C SER A 50 -2.61 -9.24 12.50
N GLU A 51 -1.95 -10.37 12.20
CA GLU A 51 -0.50 -10.50 12.26
C GLU A 51 0.23 -9.48 11.36
N GLU A 52 -0.40 -9.10 10.26
CA GLU A 52 0.12 -8.08 9.33
C GLU A 52 -0.15 -6.65 9.80
N GLY A 53 -0.78 -6.48 10.95
CA GLY A 53 -1.12 -5.16 11.50
C GLY A 53 -2.41 -4.55 10.93
N THR A 54 -3.27 -5.31 10.27
CA THR A 54 -4.54 -4.80 9.77
C THR A 54 -5.58 -4.69 10.88
N LEU A 55 -6.13 -3.49 11.08
CA LEU A 55 -7.17 -3.22 12.07
C LEU A 55 -8.55 -3.47 11.47
N LEU A 56 -9.28 -4.42 12.06
CA LEU A 56 -10.65 -4.76 11.71
C LEU A 56 -11.60 -4.40 12.85
N SER A 57 -12.75 -3.81 12.56
CA SER A 57 -13.87 -3.74 13.50
C SER A 57 -15.00 -4.66 13.06
N ILE A 58 -15.64 -5.30 14.04
CA ILE A 58 -16.81 -6.16 13.90
C ILE A 58 -17.90 -5.60 14.82
N GLN A 59 -19.06 -5.29 14.26
CA GLN A 59 -20.18 -4.84 15.05
C GLN A 59 -20.79 -6.01 15.82
N LYS A 60 -20.84 -5.94 17.17
CA LYS A 60 -21.24 -7.07 18.03
C LYS A 60 -22.68 -7.55 17.76
N ASN A 61 -23.60 -6.63 17.47
CA ASN A 61 -25.01 -6.96 17.20
C ASN A 61 -25.26 -7.44 15.76
N THR A 62 -24.31 -7.18 14.84
CA THR A 62 -24.39 -7.55 13.42
C THR A 62 -23.01 -7.95 12.94
N PRO A 63 -22.53 -9.18 13.27
CA PRO A 63 -21.14 -9.60 12.99
C PRO A 63 -20.77 -9.62 11.51
N THR A 64 -21.75 -9.56 10.59
CA THR A 64 -21.53 -9.39 9.16
C THR A 64 -21.10 -7.97 8.78
N HIS A 65 -21.34 -6.97 9.64
CA HIS A 65 -20.81 -5.62 9.46
C HIS A 65 -19.36 -5.56 9.96
N GLN A 66 -18.46 -5.71 9.02
CA GLN A 66 -17.01 -5.70 9.23
C GLN A 66 -16.37 -4.56 8.44
N ARG A 67 -15.37 -3.90 9.02
CA ARG A 67 -14.68 -2.79 8.38
C ARG A 67 -13.20 -2.82 8.71
N ILE A 68 -12.36 -2.77 7.68
CA ILE A 68 -10.93 -2.49 7.80
C ILE A 68 -10.73 -0.98 7.88
N TYR A 69 -9.80 -0.55 8.74
CA TYR A 69 -9.40 0.84 8.88
C TYR A 69 -8.08 1.08 8.16
N GLY A 70 -8.04 2.17 7.39
CA GLY A 70 -6.88 2.66 6.70
C GLY A 70 -6.49 4.09 7.12
N ARG A 71 -5.49 4.64 6.46
CA ARG A 71 -5.07 6.03 6.69
C ARG A 71 -6.10 7.05 6.24
N GLU A 72 -6.91 6.73 5.25
CA GLU A 72 -8.07 7.53 4.82
C GLU A 72 -9.14 7.68 5.89
N ASP A 73 -9.14 6.79 6.90
CA ASP A 73 -10.02 6.87 8.07
C ASP A 73 -9.44 7.74 9.19
N GLY A 74 -8.23 8.27 9.00
CA GLY A 74 -7.51 9.14 9.95
C GLY A 74 -6.48 8.43 10.80
N LEU A 75 -6.14 7.16 10.55
CA LEU A 75 -5.01 6.51 11.20
C LEU A 75 -3.69 7.22 10.87
N SER A 76 -2.84 7.43 11.86
CA SER A 76 -1.52 8.03 11.66
C SER A 76 -0.61 7.16 10.82
N GLU A 77 -0.69 5.83 10.98
CA GLU A 77 0.04 4.83 10.22
C GLU A 77 -0.90 3.66 9.86
N ALA A 78 -0.54 2.87 8.85
CA ALA A 78 -1.45 1.86 8.32
C ALA A 78 -1.53 0.59 9.16
N GLN A 79 -0.48 0.27 9.92
CA GLN A 79 -0.30 -1.03 10.58
C GLN A 79 0.03 -0.86 12.07
N PRO A 80 -0.98 -0.73 12.96
CA PRO A 80 -0.74 -0.80 14.39
C PRO A 80 -0.15 -2.16 14.79
N ALA A 81 0.71 -2.16 15.81
CA ALA A 81 1.31 -3.35 16.40
C ALA A 81 0.53 -3.87 17.60
N HIS A 82 -0.14 -2.99 18.33
CA HIS A 82 -0.91 -3.35 19.52
C HIS A 82 -2.18 -2.50 19.63
N ILE A 83 -3.22 -3.09 20.21
CA ILE A 83 -4.50 -2.44 20.50
C ILE A 83 -4.93 -2.69 21.96
N ALA A 84 -5.50 -1.67 22.60
CA ALA A 84 -6.09 -1.83 23.93
C ALA A 84 -7.25 -0.85 24.12
N TYR A 85 -8.34 -1.29 24.74
CA TYR A 85 -9.50 -0.44 25.00
C TYR A 85 -9.57 0.00 26.46
N ALA A 86 -9.79 1.29 26.67
CA ALA A 86 -9.99 1.93 27.97
C ALA A 86 -11.47 2.29 28.17
N PRO A 87 -12.26 1.51 28.91
CA PRO A 87 -13.68 1.76 29.09
C PRO A 87 -14.01 3.10 29.73
N SER A 88 -13.24 3.52 30.75
CA SER A 88 -13.45 4.79 31.47
C SER A 88 -13.20 6.01 30.60
N ALA A 89 -12.26 5.93 29.67
CA ALA A 89 -11.94 6.99 28.72
C ALA A 89 -12.70 6.84 27.39
N GLN A 90 -13.43 5.74 27.19
CA GLN A 90 -14.10 5.36 25.93
C GLN A 90 -13.15 5.46 24.72
N THR A 91 -11.91 5.03 24.91
CA THR A 91 -10.82 5.22 23.94
C THR A 91 -10.18 3.88 23.59
N LEU A 92 -10.07 3.58 22.31
CA LEU A 92 -9.22 2.53 21.79
C LEU A 92 -7.83 3.12 21.52
N LEU A 93 -6.83 2.61 22.20
CA LEU A 93 -5.43 2.94 21.98
C LEU A 93 -4.89 2.03 20.88
N LEU A 94 -4.26 2.63 19.87
CA LEU A 94 -3.51 1.95 18.82
C LEU A 94 -2.05 2.36 18.98
N TYR A 95 -1.16 1.38 19.07
CA TYR A 95 0.27 1.60 19.17
C TYR A 95 0.99 1.12 17.92
N TYR A 96 1.87 1.92 17.35
CA TYR A 96 2.59 1.62 16.14
C TYR A 96 4.07 1.29 16.38
N PRO A 97 4.71 0.49 15.50
CA PRO A 97 6.12 0.14 15.62
C PRO A 97 7.08 1.35 15.66
N SER A 98 6.64 2.49 15.15
CA SER A 98 7.39 3.75 15.14
C SER A 98 7.39 4.49 16.50
N GLY A 99 6.61 4.02 17.49
CA GLY A 99 6.31 4.75 18.72
C GLY A 99 5.18 5.77 18.59
N MET A 100 4.54 5.86 17.41
CA MET A 100 3.32 6.62 17.24
C MET A 100 2.17 5.97 18.01
N ILE A 101 1.25 6.77 18.53
CA ILE A 101 0.06 6.30 19.24
C ILE A 101 -1.15 7.03 18.66
N ASP A 102 -2.22 6.30 18.35
CA ASP A 102 -3.53 6.88 18.04
C ASP A 102 -4.51 6.56 19.18
N LEU A 103 -5.29 7.56 19.55
CA LEU A 103 -6.40 7.45 20.51
C LEU A 103 -7.71 7.58 19.72
N MET A 104 -8.28 6.43 19.34
CA MET A 104 -9.52 6.36 18.57
C MET A 104 -10.73 6.46 19.51
N ARG A 105 -11.61 7.41 19.26
CA ARG A 105 -12.86 7.69 19.97
C ARG A 105 -14.01 7.87 18.98
N GLU A 106 -15.24 7.94 19.46
CA GLU A 106 -16.39 8.28 18.60
C GLU A 106 -16.26 9.66 17.94
N THR A 107 -15.55 10.59 18.56
CA THR A 107 -15.30 11.94 18.03
C THR A 107 -14.19 12.01 16.98
N GLY A 108 -13.47 10.92 16.73
CA GLY A 108 -12.37 10.84 15.80
C GLY A 108 -11.08 10.24 16.40
N ILE A 109 -10.02 10.28 15.64
CA ILE A 109 -8.70 9.75 16.00
C ILE A 109 -7.79 10.91 16.39
N HIS A 110 -7.15 10.79 17.55
CA HIS A 110 -6.22 11.79 18.10
C HIS A 110 -4.80 11.22 18.14
N PRO A 111 -3.87 11.75 17.34
CA PRO A 111 -2.50 11.29 17.31
C PRO A 111 -1.70 11.80 18.51
N VAL A 112 -0.83 10.94 19.08
CA VAL A 112 0.15 11.29 20.13
C VAL A 112 1.52 10.88 19.63
N ALA A 113 2.31 11.86 19.20
CA ALA A 113 3.62 11.65 18.57
C ALA A 113 4.80 11.80 19.55
N ASP A 114 4.55 12.18 20.79
CA ASP A 114 5.59 12.52 21.78
C ASP A 114 6.65 11.43 21.92
N LEU A 115 6.24 10.15 21.95
CA LEU A 115 7.17 9.04 22.08
C LEU A 115 8.02 8.88 20.80
N LYS A 116 7.39 8.93 19.64
CA LYS A 116 8.06 8.86 18.33
C LYS A 116 9.08 9.98 18.14
N LEU A 117 8.77 11.18 18.62
CA LEU A 117 9.62 12.37 18.49
C LEU A 117 10.70 12.46 19.59
N SER A 118 10.69 11.56 20.56
CA SER A 118 11.65 11.58 21.67
C SER A 118 13.06 11.21 21.19
N SER A 119 14.00 12.11 21.40
CA SER A 119 15.40 11.85 21.06
C SER A 119 16.02 10.81 22.01
N GLY A 120 16.81 9.89 21.47
CA GLY A 120 17.54 8.88 22.23
C GLY A 120 16.87 7.52 22.34
N ILE A 121 15.63 7.36 21.89
CA ILE A 121 15.00 6.06 21.76
C ILE A 121 15.46 5.43 20.43
N ARG A 122 15.94 4.19 20.51
CA ARG A 122 16.39 3.42 19.34
C ARG A 122 15.46 2.27 18.99
N ASP A 123 14.69 1.82 19.98
CA ASP A 123 13.77 0.69 19.83
C ASP A 123 12.45 1.05 20.49
N TYR A 124 11.39 1.05 19.69
CA TYR A 124 10.03 1.36 20.13
C TYR A 124 9.20 0.10 20.38
N GLN A 125 9.82 -1.09 20.47
CA GLN A 125 9.07 -2.32 20.73
C GLN A 125 8.31 -2.22 22.06
N LEU A 126 6.99 -2.24 21.98
CA LEU A 126 6.09 -2.31 23.12
C LEU A 126 5.98 -3.77 23.59
N LYS A 127 5.98 -3.98 24.89
CA LYS A 127 5.83 -5.32 25.50
C LYS A 127 4.62 -5.43 26.43
N ALA A 128 4.19 -4.34 27.03
CA ALA A 128 3.04 -4.34 27.92
C ALA A 128 2.28 -3.02 27.90
N ILE A 129 0.97 -3.14 27.99
CA ILE A 129 0.01 -2.04 28.19
C ILE A 129 -0.77 -2.32 29.47
N ARG A 130 -0.83 -1.34 30.38
CA ARG A 130 -1.66 -1.43 31.58
C ARG A 130 -2.53 -0.20 31.71
N ILE A 131 -3.83 -0.39 31.56
CA ILE A 131 -4.84 0.68 31.65
C ILE A 131 -5.48 0.66 33.05
N GLU A 132 -5.62 1.84 33.65
CA GLU A 132 -6.37 2.05 34.87
C GLU A 132 -7.11 3.39 34.82
N GLY A 133 -8.42 3.33 34.71
CA GLY A 133 -9.23 4.53 34.56
C GLY A 133 -8.93 5.27 33.25
N GLU A 134 -8.52 6.53 33.35
CA GLU A 134 -8.14 7.39 32.22
C GLU A 134 -6.62 7.40 31.97
N ARG A 135 -5.84 6.62 32.71
CA ARG A 135 -4.38 6.52 32.58
C ARG A 135 -3.96 5.20 31.99
N THR A 136 -2.88 5.21 31.25
CA THR A 136 -2.22 3.99 30.79
C THR A 136 -0.71 4.07 31.00
N TRP A 137 -0.11 2.94 31.35
CA TRP A 137 1.34 2.73 31.35
C TRP A 137 1.70 1.87 30.15
N LEU A 138 2.68 2.34 29.42
CA LEU A 138 3.28 1.64 28.28
C LEU A 138 4.69 1.25 28.69
N ALA A 139 5.03 -0.01 28.52
CA ALA A 139 6.36 -0.54 28.85
C ALA A 139 6.91 -1.36 27.68
N GLY A 140 8.21 -1.22 27.43
CA GLY A 140 8.85 -1.88 26.31
C GLY A 140 10.35 -1.68 26.27
N ALA A 141 10.95 -1.80 25.11
CA ALA A 141 12.38 -1.60 24.89
C ALA A 141 12.82 -0.17 25.23
N PHE A 142 11.94 0.81 25.09
CA PHE A 142 12.17 2.21 25.42
C PHE A 142 12.13 2.51 26.93
N GLY A 143 11.59 1.62 27.76
CA GLY A 143 11.41 1.80 29.20
C GLY A 143 9.93 1.91 29.60
N LEU A 144 9.57 2.92 30.40
CA LEU A 144 8.23 3.12 30.97
C LEU A 144 7.71 4.51 30.63
N VAL A 145 6.46 4.58 30.17
CA VAL A 145 5.74 5.82 29.84
C VAL A 145 4.36 5.79 30.50
N GLU A 146 3.95 6.89 31.10
CA GLU A 146 2.59 7.12 31.58
C GLU A 146 1.89 8.14 30.69
N LEU A 147 0.72 7.76 30.14
CA LEU A 147 -0.09 8.54 29.21
C LEU A 147 -1.47 8.81 29.81
N ASP A 148 -1.93 10.06 29.74
CA ASP A 148 -3.32 10.45 30.00
C ASP A 148 -4.14 10.21 28.74
N LEU A 149 -5.03 9.22 28.76
CA LEU A 149 -5.85 8.83 27.62
C LEU A 149 -6.89 9.88 27.24
N ARG A 150 -7.33 10.73 28.16
CA ARG A 150 -8.33 11.75 27.90
C ARG A 150 -7.73 12.97 27.23
N ARG A 151 -6.56 13.41 27.72
CA ARG A 151 -5.84 14.57 27.19
C ARG A 151 -4.98 14.23 25.98
N GLY A 152 -4.58 12.96 25.83
CA GLY A 152 -3.65 12.52 24.78
C GLY A 152 -2.24 13.07 24.98
N VAL A 153 -1.75 13.09 26.23
CA VAL A 153 -0.42 13.62 26.55
C VAL A 153 0.36 12.65 27.46
N ILE A 154 1.65 12.54 27.21
CA ILE A 154 2.56 11.82 28.11
C ILE A 154 2.75 12.64 29.39
N LEU A 155 2.36 12.05 30.49
CA LEU A 155 2.51 12.68 31.82
C LEU A 155 3.94 12.53 32.34
N ARG A 156 4.53 11.35 32.22
CA ARG A 156 5.87 11.02 32.71
C ARG A 156 6.48 9.91 31.87
N SER A 157 7.79 9.88 31.79
CA SER A 157 8.55 8.82 31.12
C SER A 157 9.84 8.52 31.84
N ALA A 158 10.32 7.28 31.70
CA ALA A 158 11.65 6.86 32.11
C ALA A 158 12.25 5.99 31.01
N PHE A 159 13.18 6.54 30.26
CA PHE A 159 13.92 5.81 29.23
C PHE A 159 15.15 5.19 29.89
N VAL A 160 15.13 3.88 30.09
CA VAL A 160 16.08 3.18 30.98
C VAL A 160 17.14 2.35 30.28
N GLY A 161 17.15 2.35 28.95
CA GLY A 161 18.14 1.63 28.14
C GLY A 161 18.05 0.10 28.20
N GLU A 162 17.14 -0.47 28.97
CA GLU A 162 16.81 -1.89 29.04
C GLU A 162 15.30 -2.07 29.00
N ALA A 163 14.85 -3.16 28.40
CA ALA A 163 13.43 -3.43 28.25
C ALA A 163 12.73 -3.70 29.59
N ILE A 164 11.51 -3.19 29.71
CA ILE A 164 10.55 -3.60 30.74
C ILE A 164 9.59 -4.57 30.09
N ASP A 165 9.56 -5.81 30.59
CA ASP A 165 8.89 -6.94 29.93
C ASP A 165 7.40 -7.06 30.29
N ALA A 166 7.00 -6.62 31.48
CA ALA A 166 5.62 -6.65 31.93
C ALA A 166 5.36 -5.61 33.02
N ILE A 167 4.09 -5.20 33.14
CA ILE A 167 3.60 -4.27 34.17
C ILE A 167 2.24 -4.73 34.72
N ALA A 168 2.04 -4.54 36.01
CA ALA A 168 0.80 -4.82 36.72
C ALA A 168 0.60 -3.82 37.87
N LEU A 169 -0.60 -3.76 38.42
CA LEU A 169 -0.91 -2.96 39.61
C LEU A 169 -1.08 -3.87 40.86
N SER A 170 -0.23 -3.74 41.83
CA SER A 170 -0.45 -4.38 43.16
C SER A 170 -1.49 -3.65 43.98
N SER A 171 -1.64 -2.35 43.76
CA SER A 171 -2.70 -1.50 44.29
C SER A 171 -2.87 -0.25 43.42
N PRO A 172 -3.92 0.56 43.54
CA PRO A 172 -4.05 1.82 42.78
C PRO A 172 -2.86 2.77 42.97
N GLU A 173 -2.11 2.64 44.07
CA GLU A 173 -0.95 3.47 44.37
C GLU A 173 0.39 2.82 44.06
N SER A 174 0.42 1.56 43.58
CA SER A 174 1.65 0.80 43.41
C SER A 174 1.66 0.03 42.09
N LEU A 175 2.53 0.44 41.18
CA LEU A 175 2.84 -0.24 39.92
C LEU A 175 3.97 -1.26 40.19
N VAL A 176 3.82 -2.47 39.67
CA VAL A 176 4.85 -3.51 39.62
C VAL A 176 5.35 -3.66 38.22
N ILE A 177 6.66 -3.69 38.04
CA ILE A 177 7.33 -3.89 36.76
C ILE A 177 8.21 -5.12 36.80
N LEU A 178 8.27 -5.81 35.68
CA LEU A 178 9.20 -6.91 35.40
C LEU A 178 10.31 -6.42 34.49
N ARG A 179 11.55 -6.51 34.94
CA ARG A 179 12.74 -6.14 34.19
C ARG A 179 13.86 -7.14 34.42
N ALA A 180 14.43 -7.67 33.34
CA ALA A 180 15.53 -8.65 33.40
C ALA A 180 15.27 -9.79 34.38
N GLY A 181 14.05 -10.35 34.37
CA GLY A 181 13.62 -11.44 35.26
C GLY A 181 13.45 -11.07 36.72
N LYS A 182 13.50 -9.79 37.11
CA LYS A 182 13.31 -9.29 38.48
C LYS A 182 12.10 -8.37 38.57
N LEU A 183 11.47 -8.36 39.75
CA LEU A 183 10.28 -7.58 40.03
C LEU A 183 10.60 -6.37 40.91
N TYR A 184 10.08 -5.21 40.50
CA TYR A 184 10.23 -3.95 41.22
C TYR A 184 8.88 -3.27 41.39
N THR A 185 8.75 -2.47 42.46
CA THR A 185 7.58 -1.62 42.71
C THR A 185 7.92 -0.15 42.53
N ILE A 186 6.95 0.61 42.02
CA ILE A 186 7.02 2.06 41.86
C ILE A 186 5.71 2.64 42.37
N LYS A 187 5.76 3.69 43.21
CA LYS A 187 4.54 4.40 43.59
C LYS A 187 3.96 5.16 42.42
N THR A 188 2.66 4.97 42.12
CA THR A 188 1.97 5.63 41.01
C THR A 188 1.91 7.15 41.16
N ASN A 189 2.02 7.70 42.39
CA ASN A 189 2.11 9.12 42.67
C ASN A 189 3.56 9.64 42.79
N SER A 190 4.57 8.81 42.52
CA SER A 190 5.98 9.25 42.50
C SER A 190 6.16 10.36 41.47
N PRO A 191 6.89 11.45 41.79
CA PRO A 191 7.15 12.51 40.82
C PRO A 191 8.01 12.04 39.61
N SER A 192 8.71 10.92 39.76
CA SER A 192 9.61 10.37 38.77
C SER A 192 9.43 8.86 38.60
N LEU A 193 9.58 8.38 37.37
CA LEU A 193 9.57 6.96 37.01
C LEU A 193 10.97 6.36 36.85
N VAL A 194 12.04 7.11 37.12
CA VAL A 194 13.42 6.65 36.94
C VAL A 194 13.81 5.49 37.87
N PRO A 195 14.78 4.65 37.51
CA PRO A 195 15.16 3.46 38.26
C PRO A 195 15.52 3.70 39.72
N SER A 196 15.99 4.89 40.09
CA SER A 196 16.27 5.27 41.50
C SER A 196 15.02 5.32 42.39
N ALA A 197 13.82 5.42 41.79
CA ALA A 197 12.54 5.37 42.51
C ALA A 197 11.99 3.93 42.65
N TRP A 198 12.68 2.93 42.10
CA TRP A 198 12.23 1.54 42.12
C TRP A 198 12.73 0.80 43.35
N THR A 199 11.86 0.04 43.97
CA THR A 199 12.21 -0.83 45.07
C THR A 199 11.91 -2.28 44.72
N PRO A 200 12.78 -3.26 45.11
CA PRO A 200 12.46 -4.66 44.87
C PRO A 200 11.10 -5.03 45.47
N LEU A 201 10.29 -5.79 44.75
CA LEU A 201 9.03 -6.31 45.25
C LEU A 201 9.34 -7.31 46.36
N PRO A 202 8.80 -7.14 47.60
CA PRO A 202 8.94 -8.15 48.65
C PRO A 202 8.22 -9.44 48.22
N LEU A 203 8.94 -10.54 48.23
CA LEU A 203 8.42 -11.88 47.87
C LEU A 203 8.54 -12.83 49.04
N PRO A 204 7.61 -13.80 49.22
CA PRO A 204 7.75 -14.89 50.16
C PRO A 204 9.05 -15.65 49.94
N SER A 205 9.64 -16.21 50.98
CA SER A 205 10.89 -16.97 50.89
C SER A 205 10.80 -18.23 50.06
N SER A 206 9.58 -18.72 49.79
CA SER A 206 9.28 -19.84 48.92
C SER A 206 9.28 -19.48 47.40
N PHE A 207 9.36 -18.18 47.08
CA PHE A 207 9.34 -17.70 45.71
C PHE A 207 10.77 -17.55 45.14
N PRO A 208 10.97 -17.73 43.82
CA PRO A 208 12.23 -17.37 43.16
C PRO A 208 12.53 -15.87 43.33
N ILE A 209 13.78 -15.52 43.59
CA ILE A 209 14.23 -14.12 43.70
C ILE A 209 14.31 -13.46 42.31
N SER A 210 14.50 -14.28 41.25
CA SER A 210 14.63 -13.85 39.85
C SER A 210 14.20 -14.99 38.93
N GLY A 211 14.20 -14.73 37.60
CA GLY A 211 13.76 -15.70 36.61
C GLY A 211 12.26 -15.61 36.37
N TRP A 212 11.68 -14.46 36.55
CA TRP A 212 10.30 -14.18 36.17
C TRP A 212 10.18 -13.89 34.68
N LYS A 213 9.11 -14.41 34.05
CA LYS A 213 8.84 -14.27 32.62
C LYS A 213 7.63 -13.39 32.33
N ALA A 214 6.59 -13.49 33.15
CA ALA A 214 5.37 -12.71 32.96
C ALA A 214 4.74 -12.29 34.32
N LEU A 215 3.93 -11.25 34.26
CA LEU A 215 3.26 -10.63 35.40
C LEU A 215 1.87 -10.17 34.94
N ALA A 216 0.85 -10.43 35.76
CA ALA A 216 -0.49 -9.89 35.60
C ALA A 216 -1.11 -9.58 36.96
N ASP A 217 -2.20 -8.80 37.00
CA ASP A 217 -3.03 -8.57 38.19
C ASP A 217 -4.49 -8.89 37.86
N ASP A 218 -5.25 -9.30 38.88
CA ASP A 218 -6.71 -9.43 38.81
C ASP A 218 -7.44 -8.27 39.55
N GLY A 219 -6.70 -7.24 39.97
CA GLY A 219 -7.17 -6.12 40.77
C GLY A 219 -7.13 -6.39 42.28
N GLN A 220 -6.93 -7.64 42.71
CA GLN A 220 -6.84 -8.04 44.12
C GLN A 220 -5.49 -8.68 44.45
N SER A 221 -4.82 -9.30 43.51
CA SER A 221 -3.58 -10.04 43.68
C SER A 221 -2.72 -9.96 42.43
N LEU A 222 -1.46 -10.37 42.60
CA LEU A 222 -0.50 -10.50 41.51
C LEU A 222 -0.37 -11.98 41.09
N TRP A 223 -0.28 -12.19 39.82
CA TRP A 223 -0.03 -13.49 39.16
C TRP A 223 1.33 -13.43 38.49
N LEU A 224 2.21 -14.34 38.88
CA LEU A 224 3.60 -14.34 38.41
C LEU A 224 3.90 -15.65 37.72
N LEU A 225 4.60 -15.57 36.61
CA LEU A 225 5.02 -16.71 35.82
C LEU A 225 6.55 -16.77 35.77
N SER A 226 7.14 -17.90 36.21
CA SER A 226 8.57 -18.10 36.10
C SER A 226 9.02 -18.47 34.69
N SER A 227 10.31 -18.35 34.42
CA SER A 227 10.92 -18.77 33.14
C SER A 227 10.74 -20.26 32.83
N GLU A 228 10.59 -21.08 33.88
CA GLU A 228 10.30 -22.51 33.77
C GLU A 228 8.81 -22.81 33.54
N GLY A 229 7.96 -21.77 33.52
CA GLY A 229 6.52 -21.89 33.35
C GLY A 229 5.77 -22.33 34.59
N SER A 230 6.31 -22.12 35.80
CA SER A 230 5.58 -22.32 37.07
C SER A 230 4.78 -21.06 37.41
N LEU A 231 3.54 -21.25 37.84
CA LEU A 231 2.60 -20.19 38.20
C LEU A 231 2.61 -19.92 39.67
N TYR A 232 2.63 -18.65 40.06
CA TYR A 232 2.60 -18.20 41.44
C TYR A 232 1.52 -17.14 41.65
N HIS A 233 0.88 -17.17 42.75
CA HIS A 233 -0.12 -16.20 43.19
C HIS A 233 0.38 -15.46 44.45
N LEU A 234 0.30 -14.12 44.45
CA LEU A 234 0.73 -13.26 45.56
C LEU A 234 -0.41 -12.32 45.92
N SER A 235 -0.94 -12.49 47.13
CA SER A 235 -2.00 -11.63 47.70
C SER A 235 -1.49 -10.24 48.03
N LYS A 236 -2.39 -9.27 48.25
CA LYS A 236 -2.05 -7.92 48.72
C LYS A 236 -1.42 -7.91 50.11
N THR A 237 -1.69 -8.93 50.94
CA THR A 237 -1.10 -9.08 52.28
C THR A 237 0.34 -9.58 52.25
N GLY A 238 0.87 -9.95 51.05
CA GLY A 238 2.21 -10.49 50.88
C GLY A 238 2.28 -12.01 51.05
N GLU A 239 1.16 -12.68 51.32
CA GLU A 239 1.08 -14.12 51.33
C GLU A 239 1.04 -14.66 49.87
N GLY A 240 1.75 -15.74 49.59
CA GLY A 240 1.81 -16.29 48.26
C GLY A 240 2.07 -17.77 48.25
N SER A 241 1.63 -18.40 47.16
CA SER A 241 1.80 -19.84 46.92
C SER A 241 2.11 -20.10 45.42
N ARG A 242 2.84 -21.19 45.22
CA ARG A 242 2.94 -21.81 43.86
C ARG A 242 1.63 -22.55 43.58
N LEU A 243 1.10 -22.38 42.40
CA LEU A 243 -0.17 -22.98 42.02
C LEU A 243 0.06 -24.17 41.06
N THR A 244 -0.66 -25.26 41.32
CA THR A 244 -0.74 -26.42 40.44
C THR A 244 -2.17 -26.46 39.91
N LEU A 245 -2.36 -26.06 38.65
CA LEU A 245 -3.69 -25.93 38.04
C LEU A 245 -4.15 -27.22 37.32
N ASP A 246 -3.22 -28.08 36.98
CA ASP A 246 -3.49 -29.38 36.30
C ASP A 246 -2.38 -30.38 36.69
N GLU A 247 -2.41 -31.61 36.11
CA GLU A 247 -1.41 -32.66 36.37
C GLU A 247 0.03 -32.28 36.01
N ARG A 248 0.21 -31.18 35.23
CA ARG A 248 1.53 -30.64 34.90
C ARG A 248 1.77 -29.35 35.70
N GLU A 249 2.74 -29.38 36.58
CA GLU A 249 3.08 -28.29 37.48
C GLU A 249 3.75 -27.07 36.83
N SER A 250 4.13 -27.16 35.54
CA SER A 250 4.90 -26.12 34.84
C SER A 250 4.66 -26.12 33.32
N GLY A 251 5.31 -25.21 32.64
CA GLY A 251 5.25 -25.07 31.18
C GLY A 251 4.22 -24.05 30.69
N TRP A 252 3.64 -23.24 31.61
CA TRP A 252 2.80 -22.12 31.21
C TRP A 252 3.61 -21.07 30.47
N GLU A 253 2.96 -20.39 29.50
CA GLU A 253 3.67 -19.53 28.55
C GLU A 253 3.34 -18.06 28.73
N GLN A 254 2.08 -17.73 29.04
CA GLN A 254 1.58 -16.35 29.04
C GLN A 254 0.50 -16.14 30.10
N LEU A 255 0.43 -14.90 30.59
CA LEU A 255 -0.63 -14.39 31.46
C LEU A 255 -1.37 -13.24 30.79
N THR A 256 -2.69 -13.25 30.84
CA THR A 256 -3.54 -12.16 30.32
C THR A 256 -4.62 -11.79 31.34
N LYS A 257 -4.65 -10.50 31.71
CA LYS A 257 -5.73 -9.96 32.54
C LYS A 257 -7.03 -9.86 31.77
N VAL A 258 -8.12 -10.33 32.34
CA VAL A 258 -9.50 -10.12 31.87
C VAL A 258 -10.39 -9.69 33.03
N GLN A 259 -11.61 -9.24 32.74
CA GLN A 259 -12.53 -8.79 33.81
C GLN A 259 -12.95 -9.93 34.75
N ALA A 260 -12.88 -11.17 34.31
CA ALA A 260 -13.22 -12.35 35.10
C ALA A 260 -12.06 -12.89 35.97
N GLY A 261 -10.83 -12.38 35.79
CA GLY A 261 -9.61 -12.87 36.48
C GLY A 261 -8.38 -12.80 35.60
N VAL A 262 -7.50 -13.79 35.71
CA VAL A 262 -6.30 -13.92 34.86
C VAL A 262 -6.37 -15.22 34.06
N ILE A 263 -6.14 -15.13 32.76
CA ILE A 263 -6.03 -16.31 31.90
C ILE A 263 -4.55 -16.68 31.79
N VAL A 264 -4.26 -17.96 32.02
CA VAL A 264 -2.95 -18.56 31.77
C VAL A 264 -3.04 -19.50 30.58
N THR A 265 -2.05 -19.43 29.67
CA THR A 265 -2.03 -20.22 28.44
C THR A 265 -0.79 -21.10 28.34
N ARG A 266 -0.95 -22.29 27.71
CA ARG A 266 0.14 -23.22 27.40
C ARG A 266 -0.26 -24.06 26.18
N GLY A 267 0.55 -24.01 25.12
CA GLY A 267 0.31 -24.78 23.90
C GLY A 267 -1.10 -24.53 23.35
N ASP A 268 -1.98 -25.51 23.49
CA ASP A 268 -3.38 -25.49 23.03
C ASP A 268 -4.41 -25.28 24.16
N ARG A 269 -3.95 -25.00 25.41
CA ARG A 269 -4.82 -24.86 26.59
C ARG A 269 -4.84 -23.44 27.13
N SER A 270 -6.04 -23.02 27.53
CA SER A 270 -6.25 -21.76 28.26
C SER A 270 -7.09 -22.04 29.52
N LEU A 271 -6.59 -21.58 30.67
CA LEU A 271 -7.33 -21.67 31.93
C LEU A 271 -7.61 -20.27 32.47
N LEU A 272 -8.85 -20.00 32.84
CA LEU A 272 -9.21 -18.83 33.64
C LEU A 272 -8.96 -19.14 35.11
N CYS A 273 -8.06 -18.38 35.72
CA CYS A 273 -7.73 -18.48 37.13
C CYS A 273 -8.55 -17.49 37.94
N SER A 274 -9.11 -17.97 39.03
CA SER A 274 -9.82 -17.14 40.03
C SER A 274 -8.87 -16.76 41.21
N PRO A 275 -9.18 -15.70 41.96
CA PRO A 275 -8.35 -15.25 43.07
C PRO A 275 -8.13 -16.32 44.20
N ASP A 276 -9.02 -17.30 44.28
CA ASP A 276 -8.90 -18.46 45.18
C ASP A 276 -7.87 -19.52 44.72
N GLY A 277 -7.23 -19.30 43.58
CA GLY A 277 -6.24 -20.23 43.01
C GLY A 277 -6.84 -21.38 42.18
N THR A 278 -8.13 -21.37 41.94
CA THR A 278 -8.78 -22.36 41.07
C THR A 278 -8.64 -22.01 39.61
N GLY A 279 -8.45 -23.02 38.72
CA GLY A 279 -8.35 -22.86 37.28
C GLY A 279 -9.54 -23.51 36.55
N GLN A 280 -10.25 -22.76 35.73
CA GLN A 280 -11.33 -23.26 34.89
C GLN A 280 -10.94 -23.26 33.43
N ALA A 281 -11.03 -24.42 32.76
CA ALA A 281 -10.70 -24.52 31.34
C ALA A 281 -11.64 -23.71 30.45
N LEU A 282 -11.09 -22.96 29.50
CA LEU A 282 -11.81 -22.33 28.42
C LEU A 282 -11.92 -23.33 27.25
N PRO A 283 -13.12 -23.68 26.79
CA PRO A 283 -13.32 -24.69 25.76
C PRO A 283 -13.07 -24.10 24.36
N GLY A 284 -12.84 -24.98 23.37
CA GLY A 284 -12.80 -24.60 21.96
C GLY A 284 -11.39 -24.25 21.46
N LEU A 285 -11.35 -23.33 20.49
CA LEU A 285 -10.10 -22.96 19.83
C LEU A 285 -9.15 -22.22 20.75
N PHE A 286 -7.88 -22.56 20.65
CA PHE A 286 -6.81 -21.92 21.42
C PHE A 286 -6.65 -20.44 21.01
N ALA A 287 -6.73 -19.55 21.99
CA ALA A 287 -6.48 -18.13 21.82
C ALA A 287 -5.26 -17.69 22.63
N ARG A 288 -4.50 -16.74 22.10
CA ARG A 288 -3.30 -16.20 22.76
C ARG A 288 -3.48 -14.82 23.38
N HIS A 289 -4.36 -14.01 22.83
CA HIS A 289 -4.69 -12.70 23.37
C HIS A 289 -6.18 -12.65 23.73
N PHE A 290 -6.51 -12.02 24.85
CA PHE A 290 -7.88 -11.99 25.36
C PHE A 290 -8.27 -10.56 25.74
N SER A 291 -9.56 -10.26 25.55
CA SER A 291 -10.19 -9.01 25.96
C SER A 291 -11.58 -9.27 26.56
N SER A 292 -11.95 -8.52 27.56
CA SER A 292 -13.30 -8.57 28.11
C SER A 292 -13.70 -7.26 28.79
N LEU A 293 -14.93 -6.83 28.63
CA LEU A 293 -15.56 -5.74 29.37
C LEU A 293 -16.38 -6.24 30.56
N HIS A 294 -16.81 -7.49 30.52
CA HIS A 294 -17.70 -8.10 31.49
C HIS A 294 -17.19 -9.47 31.94
N SER A 295 -17.41 -9.81 33.21
CA SER A 295 -17.00 -11.09 33.78
C SER A 295 -17.69 -12.33 33.19
N GLN A 296 -18.76 -12.14 32.40
CA GLN A 296 -19.53 -13.21 31.76
C GLN A 296 -19.18 -13.44 30.30
N SER A 297 -18.28 -12.62 29.73
CA SER A 297 -17.94 -12.64 28.31
C SER A 297 -16.45 -12.37 28.11
N ILE A 298 -15.79 -13.22 27.33
CA ILE A 298 -14.35 -13.08 26.98
C ILE A 298 -14.21 -13.28 25.48
N TRP A 299 -13.44 -12.41 24.85
CA TRP A 299 -13.05 -12.54 23.44
C TRP A 299 -11.59 -12.95 23.36
N GLY A 300 -11.28 -13.90 22.47
CA GLY A 300 -9.93 -14.41 22.28
C GLY A 300 -9.50 -14.36 20.83
N ALA A 301 -8.26 -13.94 20.57
CA ALA A 301 -7.62 -13.99 19.27
C ALA A 301 -7.04 -15.40 19.03
N ALA A 302 -7.63 -16.14 18.09
CA ALA A 302 -7.32 -17.56 17.83
C ALA A 302 -6.48 -17.77 16.56
N GLN A 303 -5.65 -16.79 16.21
CA GLN A 303 -4.74 -16.82 15.05
C GLN A 303 -5.46 -17.12 13.73
N SER A 304 -4.97 -18.10 12.95
CA SER A 304 -5.56 -18.52 11.67
C SER A 304 -7.00 -19.03 11.79
N GLU A 305 -7.44 -19.41 13.00
CA GLU A 305 -8.82 -19.83 13.26
C GLU A 305 -9.77 -18.64 13.51
N GLY A 306 -9.25 -17.42 13.56
CA GLY A 306 -10.00 -16.18 13.70
C GLY A 306 -10.17 -15.72 15.14
N ILE A 307 -11.42 -15.57 15.60
CA ILE A 307 -11.77 -15.02 16.90
C ILE A 307 -12.68 -16.01 17.63
N THR A 308 -12.46 -16.20 18.93
CA THR A 308 -13.31 -17.02 19.78
C THR A 308 -14.04 -16.16 20.79
N HIS A 309 -15.35 -16.28 20.87
CA HIS A 309 -16.20 -15.67 21.89
C HIS A 309 -16.55 -16.70 22.95
N TYR A 310 -16.13 -16.48 24.19
CA TYR A 310 -16.46 -17.30 25.33
C TYR A 310 -17.56 -16.63 26.12
N THR A 311 -18.62 -17.36 26.43
CA THR A 311 -19.75 -16.89 27.25
C THR A 311 -19.97 -17.83 28.43
N ARG A 312 -20.21 -17.27 29.61
CA ARG A 312 -20.47 -18.03 30.81
C ARG A 312 -21.93 -18.52 30.85
N THR A 313 -22.11 -19.80 31.07
CA THR A 313 -23.45 -20.40 31.19
C THR A 313 -24.06 -20.13 32.56
N PRO A 314 -25.38 -20.27 32.73
CA PRO A 314 -26.03 -20.18 34.06
C PRO A 314 -25.47 -21.21 35.08
N SER A 315 -24.92 -22.36 34.60
CA SER A 315 -24.27 -23.36 35.45
C SER A 315 -22.83 -23.00 35.84
N GLY A 316 -22.32 -21.84 35.37
CA GLY A 316 -20.97 -21.36 35.69
C GLY A 316 -19.87 -21.89 34.75
N SER A 317 -20.17 -22.80 33.84
CA SER A 317 -19.23 -23.27 32.82
C SER A 317 -19.10 -22.30 31.64
N TRP A 318 -18.07 -22.45 30.83
CA TRP A 318 -17.87 -21.63 29.63
C TRP A 318 -18.29 -22.37 28.36
N LYS A 319 -18.91 -21.62 27.43
CA LYS A 319 -19.15 -22.05 26.05
C LYS A 319 -18.33 -21.18 25.12
N SER A 320 -17.90 -21.73 23.98
CA SER A 320 -17.17 -20.98 22.94
C SER A 320 -17.94 -20.98 21.62
N GLN A 321 -17.81 -19.90 20.89
CA GLN A 321 -18.24 -19.73 19.51
C GLN A 321 -17.12 -19.09 18.71
N SER A 322 -16.75 -19.71 17.58
CA SER A 322 -15.73 -19.16 16.70
C SER A 322 -16.36 -18.26 15.65
N ILE A 323 -15.69 -17.15 15.36
CA ILE A 323 -16.01 -16.20 14.32
C ILE A 323 -14.80 -16.10 13.40
N ARG A 324 -14.96 -16.45 12.15
CA ARG A 324 -13.95 -16.17 11.12
C ARG A 324 -14.32 -14.86 10.45
N PRO A 325 -13.46 -13.85 10.49
CA PRO A 325 -13.70 -12.64 9.73
C PRO A 325 -13.79 -12.96 8.22
N GLU A 326 -14.87 -12.51 7.59
CA GLU A 326 -15.06 -12.61 6.14
C GLU A 326 -14.95 -11.20 5.54
N VAL A 327 -13.70 -10.78 5.32
CA VAL A 327 -13.41 -9.44 4.81
C VAL A 327 -13.07 -9.53 3.34
N ASP A 328 -13.68 -8.67 2.53
CA ASP A 328 -13.30 -8.51 1.12
C ASP A 328 -12.01 -7.71 1.02
N ALA A 329 -10.90 -8.42 1.04
CA ALA A 329 -9.55 -7.87 1.12
C ALA A 329 -8.57 -8.71 0.29
N PRO A 330 -7.41 -8.14 -0.10
CA PRO A 330 -6.35 -8.92 -0.73
C PRO A 330 -5.87 -10.04 0.21
N SER A 331 -5.42 -11.15 -0.38
CA SER A 331 -4.88 -12.28 0.39
C SER A 331 -3.39 -12.11 0.71
N SER A 332 -2.75 -11.05 0.23
CA SER A 332 -1.36 -10.71 0.51
C SER A 332 -1.17 -9.20 0.47
N ASN A 333 -0.35 -8.66 1.36
CA ASN A 333 0.09 -7.26 1.32
C ASN A 333 1.26 -7.02 0.36
N VAL A 334 1.88 -8.08 -0.17
CA VAL A 334 2.94 -7.96 -1.17
C VAL A 334 2.31 -7.88 -2.55
N HIS A 335 2.56 -6.79 -3.23
CA HIS A 335 2.12 -6.52 -4.61
C HIS A 335 3.34 -6.28 -5.49
N PHE A 336 4.07 -7.38 -5.78
CA PHE A 336 5.34 -7.30 -6.51
C PHE A 336 5.14 -6.73 -7.91
N THR A 337 4.11 -7.19 -8.61
CA THR A 337 3.67 -6.64 -9.90
C THR A 337 2.19 -6.35 -9.83
N LEU A 338 1.81 -5.18 -10.29
CA LEU A 338 0.44 -4.76 -10.54
C LEU A 338 0.21 -4.62 -12.05
N ARG A 339 -0.96 -5.03 -12.52
CA ARG A 339 -1.42 -4.82 -13.88
C ARG A 339 -2.91 -4.51 -13.89
N ALA A 340 -3.29 -3.45 -14.57
CA ALA A 340 -4.70 -3.10 -14.77
C ALA A 340 -5.07 -3.34 -16.23
N GLU A 341 -6.10 -4.12 -16.50
CA GLU A 341 -6.59 -4.41 -17.84
C GLU A 341 -8.07 -4.82 -17.79
N GLY A 342 -8.88 -4.25 -18.67
CA GLY A 342 -10.28 -4.61 -18.84
C GLY A 342 -11.17 -4.36 -17.63
N GLY A 343 -10.90 -3.35 -16.83
CA GLY A 343 -11.64 -3.03 -15.61
C GLY A 343 -11.21 -3.82 -14.37
N TYR A 344 -10.15 -4.62 -14.49
CA TYR A 344 -9.62 -5.44 -13.40
C TYR A 344 -8.21 -5.02 -13.02
N LEU A 345 -7.90 -5.14 -11.72
CA LEU A 345 -6.54 -5.10 -11.20
C LEU A 345 -6.06 -6.53 -10.96
N TYR A 346 -4.86 -6.84 -11.40
CA TYR A 346 -4.18 -8.11 -11.17
C TYR A 346 -2.92 -7.88 -10.36
N SER A 347 -2.61 -8.82 -9.46
CA SER A 347 -1.42 -8.74 -8.61
C SER A 347 -0.86 -10.11 -8.30
N VAL A 348 0.47 -10.16 -8.12
CA VAL A 348 1.21 -11.33 -7.64
C VAL A 348 2.14 -10.92 -6.48
N ASN A 349 2.40 -11.87 -5.58
CA ASN A 349 3.12 -11.63 -4.32
C ASN A 349 4.56 -12.12 -4.30
N GLY A 350 5.11 -12.53 -5.43
CA GLY A 350 6.45 -13.10 -5.46
C GLY A 350 7.56 -12.06 -5.25
N GLY A 351 8.72 -12.43 -5.68
CA GLY A 351 9.90 -11.59 -5.64
C GLY A 351 11.02 -12.22 -6.46
N ARG A 352 12.04 -11.42 -6.77
CA ARG A 352 13.23 -11.90 -7.48
C ARG A 352 14.50 -11.43 -6.81
N ASN A 353 15.46 -12.33 -6.72
CA ASN A 353 16.82 -12.06 -6.33
C ASN A 353 17.73 -13.05 -7.04
N PHE A 354 19.02 -12.99 -6.77
CA PHE A 354 19.97 -14.03 -7.20
C PHE A 354 19.51 -15.42 -6.76
N ASP A 355 19.18 -15.59 -5.48
CA ASP A 355 18.54 -16.77 -4.94
C ASP A 355 17.00 -16.63 -4.99
N ARG A 356 16.31 -17.78 -5.02
CA ARG A 356 14.85 -17.80 -4.89
C ARG A 356 14.44 -17.50 -3.45
N TYR A 357 13.32 -16.83 -3.29
CA TYR A 357 12.70 -16.65 -1.97
C TYR A 357 11.84 -17.83 -1.54
N TYR A 358 11.42 -18.68 -2.49
CA TYR A 358 10.46 -19.76 -2.26
C TYR A 358 9.16 -19.28 -1.62
N THR A 359 8.73 -18.08 -1.97
CA THR A 359 7.49 -17.49 -1.50
C THR A 359 6.31 -18.23 -2.09
N PRO A 360 5.42 -18.83 -1.26
CA PRO A 360 4.21 -19.45 -1.77
C PRO A 360 3.38 -18.45 -2.56
N GLY A 361 3.06 -18.82 -3.80
CA GLY A 361 2.42 -17.90 -4.74
C GLY A 361 1.00 -17.54 -4.34
N VAL A 362 0.67 -16.26 -4.49
CA VAL A 362 -0.68 -15.71 -4.44
C VAL A 362 -0.90 -14.91 -5.72
N VAL A 363 -1.91 -15.31 -6.47
CA VAL A 363 -2.41 -14.60 -7.65
C VAL A 363 -3.72 -13.95 -7.25
N GLN A 364 -3.85 -12.66 -7.43
CA GLN A 364 -5.00 -11.88 -6.98
C GLN A 364 -5.60 -11.10 -8.14
N CYS A 365 -6.94 -10.97 -8.12
CA CYS A 365 -7.71 -10.19 -9.07
C CYS A 365 -8.76 -9.36 -8.31
N PHE A 366 -8.93 -8.10 -8.68
CA PHE A 366 -9.91 -7.18 -8.10
C PHE A 366 -10.74 -6.53 -9.22
N ASP A 367 -12.05 -6.63 -9.14
CA ASP A 367 -13.00 -6.10 -10.13
C ASP A 367 -13.48 -4.66 -9.81
N GLY A 368 -12.79 -3.95 -8.93
CA GLY A 368 -13.21 -2.65 -8.39
C GLY A 368 -14.15 -2.76 -7.18
N LYS A 369 -14.67 -3.95 -6.88
CA LYS A 369 -15.61 -4.21 -5.78
C LYS A 369 -15.21 -5.39 -4.92
N ARG A 370 -14.72 -6.50 -5.54
CA ARG A 370 -14.42 -7.76 -4.87
C ARG A 370 -13.06 -8.30 -5.24
N TRP A 371 -12.41 -8.84 -4.24
CA TRP A 371 -11.16 -9.56 -4.39
C TRP A 371 -11.39 -11.03 -4.65
N GLN A 372 -10.65 -11.59 -5.60
CA GLN A 372 -10.46 -13.02 -5.80
C GLN A 372 -8.99 -13.35 -5.68
N ALA A 373 -8.66 -14.46 -5.04
CA ALA A 373 -7.28 -14.89 -4.90
C ALA A 373 -7.14 -16.40 -5.06
N TRP A 374 -6.05 -16.80 -5.69
CA TRP A 374 -5.65 -18.18 -5.86
C TRP A 374 -4.25 -18.34 -5.29
N THR A 375 -4.13 -19.17 -4.26
CA THR A 375 -2.89 -19.43 -3.55
C THR A 375 -2.19 -20.67 -4.13
N ALA A 376 -0.89 -20.79 -3.89
CA ALA A 376 -0.14 -22.01 -4.25
C ALA A 376 -0.83 -23.29 -3.74
N ARG A 377 -1.44 -23.23 -2.55
CA ARG A 377 -2.21 -24.35 -1.98
C ARG A 377 -3.49 -24.63 -2.76
N SER A 378 -4.27 -23.62 -3.13
CA SER A 378 -5.52 -23.80 -3.89
C SER A 378 -5.28 -24.21 -5.33
N LEU A 379 -4.12 -23.86 -5.90
CA LEU A 379 -3.70 -24.21 -7.26
C LEU A 379 -2.98 -25.55 -7.36
N GLN A 380 -2.70 -26.21 -6.24
CA GLN A 380 -1.92 -27.44 -6.24
C GLN A 380 -2.60 -28.57 -7.05
N GLN A 381 -1.86 -29.14 -7.99
CA GLN A 381 -2.28 -30.26 -8.83
C GLN A 381 -1.19 -31.33 -8.91
N SER A 382 -1.59 -32.60 -8.97
CA SER A 382 -0.65 -33.73 -9.12
C SER A 382 0.11 -33.63 -10.45
N GLY A 383 1.43 -33.79 -10.41
CA GLY A 383 2.29 -33.76 -11.58
C GLY A 383 2.66 -32.35 -12.09
N ILE A 384 2.20 -31.30 -11.43
CA ILE A 384 2.56 -29.91 -11.73
C ILE A 384 3.31 -29.31 -10.53
N PRO A 385 4.43 -28.58 -10.72
CA PRO A 385 5.10 -27.89 -9.63
C PRO A 385 4.15 -26.92 -8.92
N SER A 386 4.34 -26.73 -7.62
CA SER A 386 3.64 -25.69 -6.87
C SER A 386 4.08 -24.31 -7.38
N LEU A 387 3.15 -23.36 -7.45
CA LEU A 387 3.46 -21.99 -7.82
C LEU A 387 4.24 -21.30 -6.68
N TYR A 388 5.53 -21.08 -6.89
CA TYR A 388 6.38 -20.26 -6.01
C TYR A 388 6.91 -19.05 -6.76
N ASP A 389 7.17 -17.99 -6.01
CA ASP A 389 7.76 -16.73 -6.53
C ASP A 389 7.10 -16.22 -7.82
N PRO A 390 5.76 -16.01 -7.87
CA PRO A 390 5.13 -15.41 -9.05
C PRO A 390 5.52 -13.93 -9.15
N ILE A 391 6.14 -13.54 -10.26
CA ILE A 391 6.72 -12.19 -10.41
C ILE A 391 6.09 -11.34 -11.51
N ASP A 392 5.35 -11.93 -12.42
CA ASP A 392 4.59 -11.18 -13.41
C ASP A 392 3.29 -11.90 -13.76
N ILE A 393 2.30 -11.15 -14.20
CA ILE A 393 0.97 -11.63 -14.53
C ILE A 393 0.44 -10.91 -15.78
N LEU A 394 -0.19 -11.64 -16.67
CA LEU A 394 -0.75 -11.09 -17.89
C LEU A 394 -2.08 -11.77 -18.24
N PRO A 395 -3.21 -11.04 -18.33
CA PRO A 395 -4.46 -11.58 -18.83
C PRO A 395 -4.30 -12.09 -20.27
N VAL A 396 -4.90 -13.24 -20.60
CA VAL A 396 -4.87 -13.79 -21.97
C VAL A 396 -5.75 -12.98 -22.93
N GLY A 397 -6.81 -12.37 -22.39
CA GLY A 397 -7.71 -11.48 -23.11
C GLY A 397 -8.74 -10.86 -22.17
N THR A 398 -9.60 -10.00 -22.68
CA THR A 398 -10.59 -9.26 -21.89
C THR A 398 -11.90 -10.02 -21.68
N SER A 399 -12.14 -11.13 -22.36
CA SER A 399 -13.40 -11.89 -22.29
C SER A 399 -13.54 -12.76 -21.04
N ASP A 400 -12.43 -13.22 -20.48
CA ASP A 400 -12.37 -14.01 -19.24
C ASP A 400 -11.26 -13.45 -18.33
N PRO A 401 -11.60 -12.68 -17.30
CA PRO A 401 -10.62 -12.08 -16.41
C PRO A 401 -9.86 -13.10 -15.58
N THR A 402 -10.29 -14.35 -15.55
CA THR A 402 -9.62 -15.44 -14.82
C THR A 402 -8.64 -16.22 -15.68
N HIS A 403 -8.57 -15.94 -16.98
CA HIS A 403 -7.63 -16.58 -17.90
C HIS A 403 -6.33 -15.77 -17.96
N LEU A 404 -5.29 -16.29 -17.31
CA LEU A 404 -4.07 -15.57 -16.98
C LEU A 404 -2.82 -16.36 -17.33
N TYR A 405 -1.80 -15.68 -17.79
CA TYR A 405 -0.42 -16.15 -17.72
C TYR A 405 0.25 -15.62 -16.47
N VAL A 406 0.95 -16.47 -15.73
CA VAL A 406 1.70 -16.13 -14.52
C VAL A 406 3.13 -16.61 -14.67
N ALA A 407 4.08 -15.70 -14.60
CA ALA A 407 5.51 -15.96 -14.64
C ALA A 407 6.04 -16.26 -13.24
N SER A 408 6.82 -17.32 -13.09
CA SER A 408 7.49 -17.69 -11.84
C SER A 408 9.01 -17.53 -11.96
N TRP A 409 9.62 -17.05 -10.87
CA TRP A 409 11.07 -16.94 -10.76
C TRP A 409 11.72 -18.27 -10.30
N GLY A 410 11.35 -19.38 -10.97
CA GLY A 410 11.93 -20.69 -10.70
C GLY A 410 11.13 -21.86 -11.25
N GLU A 411 9.82 -21.70 -11.48
CA GLU A 411 8.95 -22.78 -11.93
C GLU A 411 8.46 -22.60 -13.37
N GLY A 412 8.94 -21.58 -14.11
CA GLY A 412 8.54 -21.32 -15.49
C GLY A 412 7.26 -20.50 -15.64
N LEU A 413 6.40 -20.90 -16.58
CA LEU A 413 5.17 -20.18 -16.93
C LEU A 413 3.95 -21.05 -16.60
N PHE A 414 2.99 -20.45 -15.92
CA PHE A 414 1.67 -21.05 -15.65
C PHE A 414 0.60 -20.36 -16.49
N GLU A 415 -0.32 -21.13 -17.05
CA GLU A 415 -1.56 -20.66 -17.65
C GLU A 415 -2.70 -21.08 -16.71
N LEU A 416 -3.41 -20.09 -16.16
CA LEU A 416 -4.52 -20.28 -15.23
C LEU A 416 -5.84 -19.96 -15.91
N GLN A 417 -6.92 -20.64 -15.53
CA GLN A 417 -8.29 -20.30 -15.92
C GLN A 417 -9.27 -20.76 -14.83
N GLY A 418 -10.18 -19.88 -14.42
CA GLY A 418 -11.18 -20.20 -13.40
C GLY A 418 -10.59 -20.67 -12.07
N GLY A 419 -9.39 -20.20 -11.71
CA GLY A 419 -8.70 -20.62 -10.48
C GLY A 419 -8.07 -22.01 -10.52
N LYS A 420 -7.82 -22.53 -11.71
CA LYS A 420 -7.12 -23.83 -11.93
C LYS A 420 -5.94 -23.61 -12.86
N ILE A 421 -4.91 -24.44 -12.72
CA ILE A 421 -3.81 -24.48 -13.69
C ILE A 421 -4.32 -25.23 -14.93
N LEU A 422 -4.47 -24.48 -16.02
CA LEU A 422 -4.82 -25.06 -17.32
C LEU A 422 -3.61 -25.74 -17.97
N ARG A 423 -2.43 -25.09 -17.83
CA ARG A 423 -1.14 -25.60 -18.32
C ARG A 423 0.02 -25.06 -17.51
N HIS A 424 1.07 -25.84 -17.48
CA HIS A 424 2.37 -25.44 -16.99
C HIS A 424 3.40 -25.66 -18.10
N TYR A 425 4.26 -24.66 -18.31
CA TYR A 425 5.35 -24.69 -19.27
C TYR A 425 6.67 -24.64 -18.52
N GLY A 426 7.40 -25.74 -18.55
CA GLY A 426 8.71 -25.92 -17.93
C GLY A 426 9.70 -26.58 -18.90
N LEU A 427 10.77 -27.16 -18.37
CA LEU A 427 11.83 -27.77 -19.16
C LEU A 427 11.38 -28.94 -20.03
N ASP A 428 10.42 -29.72 -19.55
CA ASP A 428 10.09 -31.01 -20.16
C ASP A 428 9.07 -30.88 -21.31
N ASN A 429 8.42 -29.72 -21.43
CA ASN A 429 7.29 -29.53 -22.35
C ASN A 429 7.29 -28.18 -23.10
N SER A 430 8.37 -27.42 -23.01
CA SER A 430 8.52 -26.12 -23.67
C SER A 430 9.99 -25.86 -24.02
N PRO A 431 10.29 -24.88 -24.89
CA PRO A 431 11.67 -24.49 -25.19
C PRO A 431 12.31 -23.62 -24.09
N LEU A 432 11.67 -23.45 -22.95
CA LEU A 432 12.26 -22.76 -21.82
C LEU A 432 13.49 -23.51 -21.30
N HIS A 433 14.50 -22.80 -20.83
CA HIS A 433 15.74 -23.39 -20.36
C HIS A 433 15.94 -23.14 -18.84
N SER A 434 16.73 -24.02 -18.22
CA SER A 434 17.12 -23.86 -16.84
C SER A 434 18.24 -22.83 -16.67
N ILE A 435 18.38 -22.34 -15.45
CA ILE A 435 19.52 -21.50 -15.07
C ILE A 435 20.79 -22.36 -14.88
N PRO A 436 22.01 -21.77 -15.01
CA PRO A 436 23.25 -22.45 -14.60
C PRO A 436 23.27 -22.75 -13.09
N PRO A 437 24.02 -23.75 -12.60
CA PRO A 437 24.81 -24.70 -13.38
C PRO A 437 24.00 -25.78 -14.10
N SER A 438 24.63 -26.51 -15.01
CA SER A 438 24.00 -27.64 -15.69
C SER A 438 23.39 -28.64 -14.68
N GLY A 439 22.17 -29.10 -14.97
CA GLY A 439 21.41 -29.98 -14.06
C GLY A 439 20.43 -29.26 -13.12
N SER A 440 20.46 -27.94 -13.05
CA SER A 440 19.38 -27.18 -12.41
C SER A 440 18.05 -27.42 -13.14
N ARG A 441 16.96 -27.50 -12.37
CA ARG A 441 15.60 -27.56 -12.96
C ARG A 441 14.87 -26.23 -12.84
N GLU A 442 15.51 -25.19 -12.30
CA GLU A 442 14.89 -23.88 -12.18
C GLU A 442 14.73 -23.20 -13.53
N VAL A 443 13.51 -22.79 -13.84
CA VAL A 443 13.17 -22.00 -15.03
C VAL A 443 12.69 -20.64 -14.61
N ARG A 444 13.50 -19.61 -14.79
CA ARG A 444 13.19 -18.25 -14.39
C ARG A 444 12.57 -17.49 -15.54
N VAL A 445 11.29 -17.09 -15.40
CA VAL A 445 10.62 -16.17 -16.32
C VAL A 445 10.50 -14.83 -15.66
N GLY A 446 11.13 -13.80 -16.22
CA GLY A 446 11.33 -12.49 -15.60
C GLY A 446 10.25 -11.46 -15.88
N SER A 447 9.62 -11.51 -17.06
CA SER A 447 8.56 -10.59 -17.46
C SER A 447 7.75 -11.14 -18.63
N LEU A 448 6.51 -10.67 -18.73
CA LEU A 448 5.53 -11.01 -19.76
C LEU A 448 5.07 -9.75 -20.50
N ALA A 449 4.97 -9.82 -21.79
CA ALA A 449 4.32 -8.79 -22.61
C ALA A 449 3.56 -9.43 -23.77
N ARG A 450 2.53 -8.74 -24.29
CA ARG A 450 1.74 -9.19 -25.42
C ARG A 450 1.79 -8.14 -26.53
N ASP A 451 2.05 -8.57 -27.75
CA ASP A 451 1.98 -7.68 -28.90
C ASP A 451 0.53 -7.44 -29.36
N SER A 452 0.35 -6.57 -30.35
CA SER A 452 -0.97 -6.25 -30.93
C SER A 452 -1.65 -7.43 -31.63
N GLN A 453 -0.90 -8.47 -31.98
CA GLN A 453 -1.44 -9.70 -32.59
C GLN A 453 -1.82 -10.75 -31.53
N GLY A 454 -1.51 -10.48 -30.25
CA GLY A 454 -1.79 -11.35 -29.12
C GLY A 454 -0.73 -12.43 -28.90
N THR A 455 0.45 -12.29 -29.50
CA THR A 455 1.60 -13.14 -29.23
C THR A 455 2.16 -12.79 -27.84
N LEU A 456 2.31 -13.79 -26.99
CA LEU A 456 2.96 -13.64 -25.68
C LEU A 456 4.48 -13.66 -25.87
N PHE A 457 5.15 -12.65 -25.38
CA PHE A 457 6.61 -12.60 -25.22
C PHE A 457 6.99 -12.77 -23.76
N LEU A 458 8.06 -13.52 -23.52
CA LEU A 458 8.60 -13.71 -22.18
C LEU A 458 10.11 -13.50 -22.17
N ALA A 459 10.57 -12.76 -21.18
CA ALA A 459 11.97 -12.59 -20.87
C ALA A 459 12.41 -13.72 -19.92
N GLN A 460 13.46 -14.47 -20.25
CA GLN A 460 14.03 -15.47 -19.36
C GLN A 460 15.13 -14.87 -18.49
N GLY A 461 15.03 -15.11 -17.19
CA GLY A 461 16.05 -14.69 -16.24
C GLY A 461 17.24 -15.65 -16.23
N MET A 462 18.46 -15.10 -16.11
CA MET A 462 19.73 -15.83 -15.98
C MET A 462 19.98 -16.84 -17.11
N SER A 463 20.18 -16.35 -18.32
CA SER A 463 20.73 -17.15 -19.39
C SER A 463 22.27 -17.19 -19.25
N GLY A 464 22.84 -18.33 -19.05
CA GLY A 464 24.30 -18.51 -19.14
C GLY A 464 24.72 -18.85 -20.57
N SER A 465 26.02 -18.72 -20.86
CA SER A 465 26.61 -19.02 -22.18
C SER A 465 26.28 -20.40 -22.78
N ALA A 466 25.74 -21.31 -21.97
CA ALA A 466 25.32 -22.64 -22.38
C ALA A 466 23.79 -22.86 -22.45
N SER A 467 22.96 -21.89 -22.07
CA SER A 467 21.56 -22.14 -21.76
C SER A 467 20.54 -21.60 -22.77
N GLY A 468 20.95 -20.86 -23.79
CA GLY A 468 20.07 -20.49 -24.91
C GLY A 468 19.46 -19.09 -24.85
N ALA A 469 18.45 -18.86 -25.66
CA ALA A 469 17.91 -17.56 -25.98
C ALA A 469 17.28 -16.82 -24.80
N PRO A 470 17.55 -15.49 -24.63
CA PRO A 470 17.01 -14.69 -23.51
C PRO A 470 15.50 -14.41 -23.65
N VAL A 471 14.94 -14.55 -24.85
CA VAL A 471 13.54 -14.24 -25.13
C VAL A 471 12.87 -15.42 -25.82
N ARG A 472 11.64 -15.66 -25.44
CA ARG A 472 10.74 -16.60 -26.13
C ARG A 472 9.43 -15.90 -26.45
N SER A 473 8.78 -16.36 -27.51
CA SER A 473 7.38 -16.02 -27.75
C SER A 473 6.53 -17.27 -27.92
N LEU A 474 5.25 -17.11 -27.54
CA LEU A 474 4.20 -18.11 -27.72
C LEU A 474 3.05 -17.46 -28.49
N SER A 475 2.81 -17.95 -29.70
CA SER A 475 1.69 -17.46 -30.54
C SER A 475 0.34 -17.92 -29.95
N ARG A 476 -0.76 -17.33 -30.47
CA ARG A 476 -2.13 -17.79 -30.17
C ARG A 476 -2.36 -19.26 -30.54
N ASP A 477 -1.70 -19.72 -31.60
CA ASP A 477 -1.75 -21.11 -32.06
C ASP A 477 -0.77 -22.01 -31.30
N ARG A 478 -0.19 -21.49 -30.19
CA ARG A 478 0.72 -22.22 -29.30
C ARG A 478 2.03 -22.66 -29.97
N GLN A 479 2.48 -21.92 -30.98
CA GLN A 479 3.80 -22.13 -31.56
C GLN A 479 4.83 -21.29 -30.81
N TRP A 480 5.89 -21.96 -30.39
CA TRP A 480 7.01 -21.32 -29.73
C TRP A 480 8.04 -20.81 -30.75
N ARG A 481 8.60 -19.63 -30.45
CA ARG A 481 9.79 -19.10 -31.14
C ARG A 481 10.82 -18.68 -30.09
N ALA A 482 12.10 -18.96 -30.38
CA ALA A 482 13.25 -18.51 -29.58
C ALA A 482 13.97 -17.38 -30.30
N TYR A 483 14.36 -16.35 -29.56
CA TYR A 483 15.16 -15.22 -30.04
C TYR A 483 16.55 -15.35 -29.44
N ASP A 484 17.43 -16.02 -30.16
CA ASP A 484 18.76 -16.41 -29.73
C ASP A 484 19.81 -15.53 -30.40
N TYR A 485 20.41 -14.66 -29.62
CA TYR A 485 21.49 -13.77 -30.07
C TYR A 485 22.77 -14.20 -29.35
N PRO A 486 23.70 -14.91 -30.03
CA PRO A 486 24.86 -15.54 -29.41
C PRO A 486 25.74 -14.59 -28.61
N GLU A 487 25.88 -13.33 -29.06
CA GLU A 487 26.63 -12.28 -28.38
C GLU A 487 25.97 -11.76 -27.09
N GLU A 488 24.69 -12.09 -26.89
CA GLU A 488 23.90 -11.67 -25.72
C GLU A 488 23.68 -12.80 -24.70
N ARG A 489 24.39 -13.93 -24.88
CA ARG A 489 24.31 -15.11 -23.98
C ARG A 489 25.08 -14.97 -22.68
N GLU A 490 25.48 -13.77 -22.29
CA GLU A 490 26.06 -13.55 -20.98
C GLU A 490 25.06 -13.82 -19.84
N VAL A 491 25.55 -14.10 -18.64
CA VAL A 491 24.72 -14.44 -17.47
C VAL A 491 23.98 -13.19 -17.00
N ASN A 492 22.87 -12.87 -17.65
CA ASN A 492 22.05 -11.71 -17.34
C ASN A 492 20.63 -12.14 -16.98
N ALA A 493 19.97 -11.41 -16.09
CA ALA A 493 18.59 -11.60 -15.74
C ALA A 493 17.76 -10.50 -16.40
N PHE A 494 16.99 -10.84 -17.41
CA PHE A 494 16.02 -9.94 -18.00
C PHE A 494 14.77 -9.89 -17.13
N HIS A 495 14.32 -8.71 -16.78
CA HIS A 495 13.24 -8.56 -15.80
C HIS A 495 12.11 -7.62 -16.20
N THR A 496 12.30 -6.82 -17.23
CA THR A 496 11.27 -5.89 -17.71
C THR A 496 11.28 -5.89 -19.22
N LEU A 497 10.11 -6.09 -19.82
CA LEU A 497 9.92 -6.15 -21.26
C LEU A 497 8.86 -5.12 -21.67
N ALA A 498 9.20 -4.26 -22.61
CA ALA A 498 8.29 -3.35 -23.28
C ALA A 498 8.24 -3.62 -24.76
N ILE A 499 7.05 -3.63 -25.36
CA ILE A 499 6.81 -3.78 -26.80
C ILE A 499 6.21 -2.49 -27.32
N LEU A 500 6.85 -1.87 -28.31
CA LEU A 500 6.37 -0.66 -28.92
C LEU A 500 5.39 -0.97 -30.07
N PRO A 501 4.57 -0.03 -30.50
CA PRO A 501 3.51 -0.27 -31.49
C PRO A 501 3.98 -0.84 -32.85
N ARG A 502 5.18 -0.49 -33.29
CA ARG A 502 5.77 -1.04 -34.51
C ARG A 502 6.51 -2.36 -34.33
N GLY A 503 6.46 -2.90 -33.10
CA GLY A 503 6.99 -4.21 -32.79
C GLY A 503 8.42 -4.22 -32.26
N THR A 504 9.07 -3.08 -32.03
CA THR A 504 10.38 -3.04 -31.36
C THR A 504 10.23 -3.47 -29.90
N LYS A 505 11.11 -4.35 -29.42
CA LYS A 505 11.11 -4.90 -28.07
C LYS A 505 12.32 -4.36 -27.33
N TRP A 506 12.08 -3.88 -26.11
CA TRP A 506 13.08 -3.37 -25.17
C TRP A 506 13.05 -4.24 -23.92
N LEU A 507 14.20 -4.83 -23.59
CA LEU A 507 14.36 -5.67 -22.40
C LEU A 507 15.41 -5.09 -21.49
N ALA A 508 15.03 -4.78 -20.25
CA ALA A 508 15.98 -4.33 -19.23
C ALA A 508 16.59 -5.52 -18.49
N GLU A 509 17.89 -5.44 -18.28
CA GLU A 509 18.69 -6.41 -17.52
C GLU A 509 18.84 -5.97 -16.08
N HIS A 510 18.86 -6.93 -15.19
CA HIS A 510 19.29 -6.77 -13.81
C HIS A 510 20.67 -7.41 -13.66
N ALA A 511 21.70 -6.62 -13.38
CA ALA A 511 23.03 -7.15 -13.12
C ALA A 511 23.01 -7.91 -11.78
N LEU A 512 23.00 -9.24 -11.83
CA LEU A 512 22.98 -10.09 -10.63
C LEU A 512 24.38 -10.55 -10.22
N LEU A 513 25.36 -10.65 -11.11
CA LEU A 513 26.63 -11.33 -10.82
C LEU A 513 27.90 -10.56 -11.21
N SER A 514 27.97 -9.98 -12.36
CA SER A 514 29.11 -9.18 -12.83
C SER A 514 28.81 -8.57 -14.20
N GLY A 515 29.30 -7.39 -14.45
CA GLY A 515 29.15 -6.68 -15.71
C GLY A 515 28.24 -5.44 -15.58
N ALA A 516 28.32 -4.56 -16.55
CA ALA A 516 27.43 -3.42 -16.64
C ALA A 516 26.03 -3.89 -17.04
N PRO A 517 24.97 -3.51 -16.30
CA PRO A 517 23.61 -3.80 -16.71
C PRO A 517 23.34 -3.16 -18.06
N GLY A 518 22.44 -3.76 -18.83
CA GLY A 518 22.15 -3.29 -20.16
C GLY A 518 20.67 -3.32 -20.51
N VAL A 519 20.43 -2.94 -21.74
CA VAL A 519 19.15 -3.08 -22.41
C VAL A 519 19.39 -3.83 -23.71
N LEU A 520 18.70 -4.95 -23.90
CA LEU A 520 18.62 -5.59 -25.18
C LEU A 520 17.45 -4.98 -25.97
N VAL A 521 17.74 -4.52 -27.18
CA VAL A 521 16.72 -4.00 -28.09
C VAL A 521 16.73 -4.84 -29.35
N PHE A 522 15.57 -5.29 -29.80
CA PHE A 522 15.47 -6.03 -31.06
C PHE A 522 14.17 -5.77 -31.82
N GLN A 523 14.24 -5.97 -33.13
CA GLN A 523 13.11 -5.95 -34.02
C GLN A 523 13.10 -7.26 -34.78
N ASP A 524 12.05 -8.03 -34.63
CA ASP A 524 11.74 -9.17 -35.50
C ASP A 524 10.86 -8.69 -36.66
N LYS A 525 11.06 -9.23 -37.84
CA LYS A 525 10.26 -8.88 -39.01
C LYS A 525 9.01 -9.75 -39.14
N GLY A 526 8.62 -10.44 -38.05
CA GLY A 526 7.51 -11.39 -38.09
C GLY A 526 7.81 -12.68 -38.87
N THR A 527 9.08 -12.89 -39.25
CA THR A 527 9.53 -14.11 -39.93
C THR A 527 9.90 -15.18 -38.88
N THR A 528 10.11 -16.41 -39.32
CA THR A 528 10.58 -17.49 -38.46
C THR A 528 12.10 -17.58 -38.38
N SER A 529 12.84 -16.90 -39.26
CA SER A 529 14.30 -16.85 -39.27
C SER A 529 14.81 -15.78 -38.33
N PRO A 530 15.78 -16.05 -37.45
CA PRO A 530 16.46 -15.02 -36.71
C PRO A 530 17.46 -14.19 -37.51
N ASP A 531 17.81 -14.64 -38.75
CA ASP A 531 18.88 -14.01 -39.55
C ASP A 531 18.47 -12.65 -40.12
N ASP A 532 17.19 -12.34 -40.19
CA ASP A 532 16.67 -11.05 -40.61
C ASP A 532 16.29 -10.12 -39.46
N ASP A 533 16.39 -10.60 -38.19
CA ASP A 533 16.19 -9.78 -37.00
C ASP A 533 17.32 -8.75 -36.89
N THR A 534 17.00 -7.59 -36.34
CA THR A 534 18.00 -6.60 -35.93
C THR A 534 17.99 -6.49 -34.42
N HIS A 535 19.17 -6.53 -33.81
CA HIS A 535 19.31 -6.44 -32.35
C HIS A 535 20.58 -5.70 -31.94
N ALA A 536 20.58 -5.13 -30.74
CA ALA A 536 21.76 -4.58 -30.10
C ALA A 536 21.57 -4.53 -28.58
N ARG A 537 22.66 -4.69 -27.85
CA ARG A 537 22.73 -4.50 -26.43
C ARG A 537 23.43 -3.18 -26.09
N TYR A 538 22.84 -2.40 -25.19
CA TYR A 538 23.34 -1.10 -24.78
C TYR A 538 23.58 -1.07 -23.27
N THR A 539 24.78 -0.74 -22.83
CA THR A 539 25.18 -0.63 -21.41
C THR A 539 25.20 0.81 -20.92
N SER A 540 24.90 1.77 -21.77
CA SER A 540 24.79 3.20 -21.45
C SER A 540 23.98 3.92 -22.50
N PHE A 541 23.42 5.05 -22.13
CA PHE A 541 22.73 5.97 -23.01
C PHE A 541 23.56 7.22 -23.27
N VAL A 542 23.09 8.09 -24.16
CA VAL A 542 23.66 9.43 -24.37
C VAL A 542 22.53 10.47 -24.35
N GLU A 543 22.82 11.62 -23.78
CA GLU A 543 21.93 12.79 -23.89
C GLU A 543 21.99 13.39 -25.31
N PRO A 544 21.02 14.21 -25.71
CA PRO A 544 21.08 14.95 -26.99
C PRO A 544 22.36 15.80 -27.13
N SER A 545 22.96 16.22 -26.05
CA SER A 545 24.27 16.90 -25.99
C SER A 545 25.47 16.03 -26.31
N GLY A 546 25.28 14.69 -26.40
CA GLY A 546 26.36 13.71 -26.54
C GLY A 546 26.97 13.25 -25.21
N LYS A 547 26.54 13.81 -24.07
CA LYS A 547 27.00 13.39 -22.76
C LYS A 547 26.51 11.99 -22.42
N ALA A 548 27.40 11.13 -21.94
CA ALA A 548 27.05 9.77 -21.54
C ALA A 548 26.17 9.76 -20.26
N ILE A 549 25.16 8.89 -20.26
CA ILE A 549 24.33 8.56 -19.10
C ILE A 549 24.76 7.17 -18.65
N SER A 550 25.36 7.09 -17.46
CA SER A 550 25.69 5.83 -16.80
C SER A 550 24.63 5.53 -15.74
N PHE A 551 24.16 4.32 -15.68
CA PHE A 551 23.22 3.81 -14.70
C PHE A 551 23.75 2.46 -14.16
N SER A 552 23.36 2.10 -12.95
CA SER A 552 23.67 0.78 -12.41
C SER A 552 22.49 -0.17 -12.54
N ARG A 553 21.29 0.35 -12.77
CA ARG A 553 20.07 -0.44 -13.03
C ARG A 553 19.07 0.34 -13.86
N ILE A 554 18.38 -0.35 -14.75
CA ILE A 554 17.09 0.07 -15.30
C ILE A 554 16.02 -0.68 -14.52
N THR A 555 15.13 0.03 -13.92
CA THR A 555 14.16 -0.52 -12.95
C THR A 555 12.77 -0.69 -13.55
N SER A 556 12.42 0.15 -14.53
CA SER A 556 11.11 0.13 -15.18
C SER A 556 11.18 0.67 -16.61
N LEU A 557 10.29 0.17 -17.46
CA LEU A 557 10.04 0.65 -18.82
C LEU A 557 8.56 0.97 -18.95
N LEU A 558 8.21 2.11 -19.55
CA LEU A 558 6.83 2.50 -19.82
C LEU A 558 6.71 2.98 -21.26
N VAL A 559 5.82 2.36 -22.02
CA VAL A 559 5.34 2.89 -23.31
C VAL A 559 4.07 3.69 -23.01
N ASP A 560 4.09 4.99 -23.29
CA ASP A 560 2.97 5.86 -23.03
C ASP A 560 1.96 5.87 -24.19
N ARG A 561 0.85 6.61 -24.04
CA ARG A 561 -0.22 6.70 -25.06
C ARG A 561 0.26 7.35 -26.36
N ALA A 562 1.25 8.21 -26.28
CA ALA A 562 1.89 8.81 -27.45
C ALA A 562 2.97 7.90 -28.11
N SER A 563 3.06 6.64 -27.65
CA SER A 563 4.08 5.67 -28.11
C SER A 563 5.51 6.08 -27.80
N ARG A 564 5.73 6.92 -26.79
CA ARG A 564 7.05 7.29 -26.29
C ARG A 564 7.50 6.23 -25.28
N LEU A 565 8.77 5.90 -25.29
CA LEU A 565 9.38 5.00 -24.31
C LEU A 565 10.06 5.80 -23.20
N TRP A 566 9.62 5.55 -21.99
CA TRP A 566 10.22 6.08 -20.76
C TRP A 566 11.04 5.02 -20.05
N VAL A 567 12.19 5.42 -19.52
CA VAL A 567 13.13 4.55 -18.80
C VAL A 567 13.27 5.05 -17.38
N GLY A 568 12.89 4.22 -16.41
CA GLY A 568 13.19 4.45 -14.99
C GLY A 568 14.52 3.81 -14.63
N MET A 569 15.33 4.53 -13.89
CA MET A 569 16.70 4.15 -13.52
C MET A 569 16.92 4.38 -12.01
N ASP A 570 18.03 3.89 -11.51
CA ASP A 570 18.48 4.18 -10.13
C ASP A 570 18.94 5.64 -9.92
N ILE A 571 19.08 6.39 -11.00
CA ILE A 571 19.52 7.80 -11.01
C ILE A 571 18.45 8.79 -11.49
N GLY A 572 17.19 8.36 -11.54
CA GLY A 572 16.06 9.13 -12.08
C GLY A 572 15.42 8.50 -13.29
N TYR A 573 14.92 9.29 -14.22
CA TYR A 573 14.24 8.81 -15.43
C TYR A 573 14.65 9.59 -16.66
N GLY A 574 14.23 9.09 -17.82
CA GLY A 574 14.38 9.78 -19.09
C GLY A 574 13.47 9.22 -20.18
N GLN A 575 13.29 9.99 -21.25
CA GLN A 575 12.57 9.59 -22.44
C GLN A 575 13.55 9.14 -23.52
N VAL A 576 13.36 7.95 -24.07
CA VAL A 576 14.15 7.48 -25.22
C VAL A 576 13.67 8.20 -26.47
N LEU A 577 14.55 8.89 -27.14
CA LEU A 577 14.25 9.51 -28.43
C LEU A 577 14.36 8.46 -29.55
N ARG A 578 13.32 8.36 -30.39
CA ARG A 578 13.23 7.39 -31.50
C ARG A 578 13.42 5.93 -31.07
N PRO A 579 12.61 5.43 -30.12
CA PRO A 579 12.77 4.07 -29.58
C PRO A 579 12.44 2.96 -30.60
N GLU A 580 11.84 3.33 -31.74
CA GLU A 580 11.50 2.44 -32.87
C GLU A 580 12.58 2.40 -33.97
N ASP A 581 13.65 3.20 -33.87
CA ASP A 581 14.75 3.12 -34.83
C ASP A 581 15.39 1.72 -34.73
N PRO A 582 15.83 1.14 -35.86
CA PRO A 582 16.52 -0.14 -35.84
C PRO A 582 17.74 -0.11 -34.90
N PRO A 583 17.87 -1.11 -34.03
CA PRO A 583 19.01 -1.19 -33.14
C PRO A 583 20.30 -1.43 -33.92
N LEU A 584 21.34 -0.68 -33.63
CA LEU A 584 22.63 -0.78 -34.29
C LEU A 584 23.73 -0.94 -33.24
N ALA A 585 24.53 -1.98 -33.37
CA ALA A 585 25.70 -2.19 -32.53
C ALA A 585 26.65 -0.98 -32.56
N GLY A 586 27.09 -0.53 -31.40
CA GLY A 586 27.98 0.63 -31.25
C GLY A 586 27.29 2.01 -31.30
N LYS A 587 26.00 2.11 -31.63
CA LYS A 587 25.22 3.36 -31.61
C LYS A 587 24.34 3.41 -30.37
N ARG A 588 24.68 4.22 -29.36
CA ARG A 588 23.92 4.34 -28.12
C ARG A 588 22.57 5.02 -28.34
N PRO A 589 21.49 4.56 -27.69
CA PRO A 589 20.22 5.25 -27.68
C PRO A 589 20.35 6.65 -27.06
N ILE A 590 19.63 7.60 -27.65
CA ILE A 590 19.58 8.98 -27.13
C ILE A 590 18.42 9.04 -26.13
N VAL A 591 18.74 9.45 -24.90
CA VAL A 591 17.77 9.59 -23.81
C VAL A 591 17.77 11.03 -23.34
N GLU A 592 16.62 11.67 -23.44
CA GLU A 592 16.41 13.01 -22.89
C GLU A 592 16.01 12.92 -21.42
N ARG A 593 16.76 13.57 -20.56
CA ARG A 593 16.45 13.70 -19.13
C ARG A 593 15.82 15.06 -18.88
N PRO A 594 14.54 15.13 -18.45
CA PRO A 594 13.86 16.39 -18.22
C PRO A 594 14.56 17.21 -17.14
N VAL A 595 14.62 18.52 -17.37
CA VAL A 595 15.28 19.49 -16.48
C VAL A 595 14.19 20.34 -15.85
N GLY A 596 14.24 20.47 -14.53
CA GLY A 596 13.34 21.31 -13.74
C GLY A 596 13.98 22.62 -13.32
N GLY A 597 13.13 23.58 -12.93
CA GLY A 597 13.54 24.91 -12.46
C GLY A 597 13.25 26.02 -13.47
N LYS A 598 12.80 27.17 -12.95
CA LYS A 598 12.50 28.37 -13.78
C LYS A 598 13.75 29.20 -14.05
N GLU A 599 14.83 28.99 -13.27
CA GLU A 599 16.09 29.72 -13.35
C GLU A 599 17.30 28.80 -13.10
N PRO A 600 18.50 29.07 -13.66
CA PRO A 600 19.72 28.33 -13.37
C PRO A 600 20.13 28.41 -11.88
N PRO A 601 20.79 27.37 -11.34
CA PRO A 601 21.21 26.14 -12.03
C PRO A 601 20.07 25.15 -12.21
N TYR A 602 19.90 24.67 -13.44
CA TYR A 602 18.89 23.66 -13.75
C TYR A 602 19.35 22.27 -13.24
N HIS A 603 18.42 21.52 -12.66
CA HIS A 603 18.65 20.17 -12.19
C HIS A 603 17.74 19.18 -12.94
N TYR A 604 18.24 17.97 -13.20
CA TYR A 604 17.38 16.92 -13.73
C TYR A 604 16.27 16.60 -12.72
N LEU A 605 15.04 16.53 -13.20
CA LEU A 605 13.90 16.15 -12.36
C LEU A 605 14.10 14.74 -11.79
N LEU A 606 13.75 14.56 -10.51
CA LEU A 606 13.89 13.32 -9.74
C LEU A 606 15.32 12.73 -9.78
N SER A 607 16.34 13.57 -9.94
CA SER A 607 17.73 13.12 -9.98
C SER A 607 18.15 12.51 -8.64
N GLY A 608 18.81 11.33 -8.72
CA GLY A 608 19.27 10.61 -7.54
C GLY A 608 18.17 9.77 -6.85
N LEU A 609 16.93 9.81 -7.34
CA LEU A 609 15.88 8.91 -6.87
C LEU A 609 15.82 7.65 -7.74
N THR A 610 15.70 6.50 -7.11
CA THR A 610 15.42 5.25 -7.83
C THR A 610 13.95 5.23 -8.23
N ILE A 611 13.67 5.21 -9.54
CA ILE A 611 12.31 5.10 -10.06
C ILE A 611 11.95 3.61 -10.12
N THR A 612 11.15 3.14 -9.19
CA THR A 612 10.82 1.71 -9.05
C THR A 612 9.71 1.25 -9.98
N ALA A 613 8.76 2.13 -10.28
CA ALA A 613 7.61 1.84 -11.14
C ALA A 613 7.11 3.09 -11.86
N MET A 614 6.51 2.90 -13.02
CA MET A 614 5.90 3.97 -13.82
C MET A 614 4.54 3.53 -14.35
N ALA A 615 3.61 4.47 -14.45
CA ALA A 615 2.33 4.31 -15.13
C ALA A 615 1.93 5.60 -15.88
N ALA A 616 1.18 5.48 -16.96
CA ALA A 616 0.55 6.62 -17.62
C ALA A 616 -0.95 6.60 -17.35
N ASP A 617 -1.55 7.77 -17.11
CA ASP A 617 -3.00 7.91 -17.00
C ASP A 617 -3.67 8.23 -18.35
N ALA A 618 -4.99 8.34 -18.37
CA ALA A 618 -5.71 8.61 -19.60
C ALA A 618 -5.44 10.01 -20.21
N LEU A 619 -4.86 10.93 -19.45
CA LEU A 619 -4.34 12.22 -19.94
C LEU A 619 -2.87 12.14 -20.33
N ASP A 620 -2.32 10.95 -20.43
CA ASP A 620 -0.90 10.68 -20.72
C ASP A 620 0.08 11.31 -19.73
N ARG A 621 -0.38 11.69 -18.51
CA ARG A 621 0.50 12.15 -17.43
C ARG A 621 1.26 10.95 -16.86
N LYS A 622 2.45 11.19 -16.33
CA LYS A 622 3.34 10.12 -15.84
C LYS A 622 3.30 10.03 -14.33
N TRP A 623 2.91 8.89 -13.83
CA TRP A 623 3.03 8.54 -12.42
C TRP A 623 4.36 7.82 -12.20
N MET A 624 5.18 8.34 -11.29
CA MET A 624 6.50 7.83 -10.98
C MET A 624 6.55 7.39 -9.51
N GLY A 625 6.68 6.10 -9.28
CA GLY A 625 6.92 5.54 -7.95
C GLY A 625 8.42 5.53 -7.65
N THR A 626 8.80 5.89 -6.43
CA THR A 626 10.18 5.92 -5.97
C THR A 626 10.44 4.88 -4.88
N GLY A 627 11.69 4.52 -4.68
CA GLY A 627 12.07 3.56 -3.64
C GLY A 627 11.97 4.08 -2.21
N SER A 628 11.89 5.39 -1.99
CA SER A 628 11.93 5.99 -0.64
C SER A 628 11.34 7.39 -0.51
N ASP A 629 10.87 7.99 -1.60
CA ASP A 629 10.40 9.38 -1.62
C ASP A 629 8.97 9.51 -2.18
N GLY A 630 8.19 8.44 -2.05
CA GLY A 630 6.78 8.42 -2.40
C GLY A 630 6.50 8.41 -3.90
N LEU A 631 5.40 9.05 -4.28
CA LEU A 631 4.79 9.03 -5.59
C LEU A 631 4.76 10.42 -6.22
N TYR A 632 5.23 10.54 -7.45
CA TYR A 632 5.18 11.77 -8.23
C TYR A 632 4.20 11.67 -9.39
N LEU A 633 3.48 12.74 -9.64
CA LEU A 633 2.71 12.97 -10.87
C LEU A 633 3.42 14.02 -11.71
N LEU A 634 3.75 13.66 -12.95
CA LEU A 634 4.38 14.56 -13.92
C LEU A 634 3.41 14.91 -15.04
N SER A 635 3.70 16.00 -15.76
CA SER A 635 3.01 16.38 -17.00
C SER A 635 3.07 15.27 -18.06
N ALA A 636 2.27 15.39 -19.10
CA ALA A 636 2.28 14.44 -20.23
C ALA A 636 3.66 14.36 -20.93
N GLU A 637 4.38 15.46 -21.00
CA GLU A 637 5.73 15.54 -21.52
C GLU A 637 6.80 15.12 -20.49
N GLY A 638 6.40 14.84 -19.23
CA GLY A 638 7.28 14.43 -18.16
C GLY A 638 8.30 15.48 -17.71
N ASN A 639 8.08 16.74 -18.00
CA ASN A 639 9.03 17.83 -17.74
C ASN A 639 8.59 18.79 -16.62
N GLU A 640 7.44 18.53 -15.99
CA GLU A 640 6.92 19.30 -14.86
C GLU A 640 6.36 18.35 -13.80
N VAL A 641 6.66 18.64 -12.52
CA VAL A 641 6.05 17.97 -11.37
C VAL A 641 4.72 18.64 -11.06
N LEU A 642 3.63 17.90 -11.22
CA LEU A 642 2.27 18.37 -10.95
C LEU A 642 1.85 18.10 -9.50
N ALA A 643 2.29 16.96 -8.93
CA ALA A 643 2.03 16.60 -7.54
C ALA A 643 3.11 15.67 -6.99
N HIS A 644 3.27 15.67 -5.67
CA HIS A 644 4.14 14.78 -4.92
C HIS A 644 3.41 14.30 -3.67
N TYR A 645 3.22 12.99 -3.54
CA TYR A 645 2.51 12.35 -2.45
C TYR A 645 3.46 11.51 -1.61
N THR A 646 3.43 11.77 -0.30
CA THR A 646 4.18 11.04 0.71
C THR A 646 3.27 10.66 1.87
N ARG A 647 3.75 9.80 2.78
CA ARG A 647 3.03 9.52 4.03
C ARG A 647 2.76 10.76 4.87
N GLU A 648 3.55 11.81 4.74
CA GLU A 648 3.40 13.02 5.54
C GLU A 648 2.27 13.93 5.03
N ASN A 649 2.05 13.97 3.71
CA ASN A 649 1.11 14.89 3.07
C ASN A 649 -0.12 14.23 2.46
N SER A 650 -0.24 12.89 2.52
CA SER A 650 -1.33 12.13 1.92
C SER A 650 -1.65 10.84 2.69
N PRO A 651 -2.78 10.17 2.42
CA PRO A 651 -3.08 8.84 2.95
C PRO A 651 -2.23 7.70 2.39
N LEU A 652 -1.22 7.96 1.56
CA LEU A 652 -0.28 6.96 1.08
C LEU A 652 0.33 6.17 2.25
N ILE A 653 0.26 4.84 2.20
CA ILE A 653 0.65 3.99 3.34
C ILE A 653 2.16 3.84 3.51
N SER A 654 2.95 4.00 2.43
CA SER A 654 4.42 3.92 2.45
C SER A 654 5.02 4.77 1.36
N ASP A 655 6.19 5.39 1.63
CA ASP A 655 6.97 6.12 0.63
C ASP A 655 7.81 5.20 -0.26
N ALA A 656 7.93 3.90 0.11
CA ALA A 656 8.57 2.87 -0.69
C ALA A 656 7.56 2.26 -1.66
N ILE A 657 7.51 2.77 -2.89
CA ILE A 657 6.63 2.27 -3.94
C ILE A 657 7.31 1.08 -4.64
N THR A 658 6.57 -0.01 -4.85
CA THR A 658 7.08 -1.24 -5.48
C THR A 658 6.52 -1.45 -6.89
N SER A 659 5.27 -1.07 -7.12
CA SER A 659 4.57 -1.27 -8.39
C SER A 659 3.46 -0.25 -8.58
N LEU A 660 3.11 0.04 -9.83
CA LEU A 660 2.02 0.95 -10.21
C LEU A 660 1.18 0.33 -11.31
N ALA A 661 -0.13 0.52 -11.23
CA ALA A 661 -1.04 0.21 -12.33
C ALA A 661 -2.18 1.24 -12.36
N PHE A 662 -2.44 1.82 -13.53
CA PHE A 662 -3.53 2.74 -13.73
C PHE A 662 -4.68 2.02 -14.42
N GLU A 663 -5.87 2.03 -13.80
CA GLU A 663 -7.10 1.50 -14.38
C GLU A 663 -7.81 2.63 -15.15
N GLU A 664 -7.81 2.52 -16.46
CA GLU A 664 -8.22 3.60 -17.36
C GLU A 664 -9.71 3.95 -17.26
N HIS A 665 -10.56 2.95 -17.08
CA HIS A 665 -12.01 3.14 -17.09
C HIS A 665 -12.48 3.94 -15.86
N SER A 666 -12.10 3.54 -14.66
CA SER A 666 -12.45 4.23 -13.42
C SER A 666 -11.54 5.41 -13.09
N GLY A 667 -10.39 5.53 -13.74
CA GLY A 667 -9.38 6.53 -13.41
C GLY A 667 -8.69 6.28 -12.08
N THR A 668 -8.58 5.04 -11.67
CA THR A 668 -7.95 4.67 -10.39
C THR A 668 -6.50 4.27 -10.59
N LEU A 669 -5.60 4.96 -9.89
CA LEU A 669 -4.20 4.54 -9.77
C LEU A 669 -4.06 3.60 -8.58
N TYR A 670 -3.61 2.38 -8.82
CA TYR A 670 -3.23 1.41 -7.79
C TYR A 670 -1.73 1.48 -7.54
N ILE A 671 -1.36 1.56 -6.26
CA ILE A 671 -0.02 1.85 -5.79
C ILE A 671 0.40 0.73 -4.84
N GLY A 672 1.18 -0.23 -5.35
CA GLY A 672 1.82 -1.25 -4.54
C GLY A 672 2.95 -0.63 -3.73
N THR A 673 3.00 -0.95 -2.45
CA THR A 673 4.02 -0.44 -1.54
C THR A 673 4.70 -1.60 -0.80
N SER A 674 5.69 -1.29 0.02
CA SER A 674 6.39 -2.30 0.84
C SER A 674 5.50 -2.96 1.91
N ILE A 675 4.33 -2.39 2.22
CA ILE A 675 3.47 -2.84 3.34
C ILE A 675 2.01 -3.09 2.95
N GLY A 676 1.64 -2.92 1.68
CA GLY A 676 0.27 -3.12 1.20
C GLY A 676 -0.03 -2.32 -0.05
N LEU A 677 -1.31 -2.16 -0.37
CA LEU A 677 -1.81 -1.47 -1.56
C LEU A 677 -2.56 -0.20 -1.17
N SER A 678 -2.19 0.92 -1.78
CA SER A 678 -2.99 2.14 -1.80
C SER A 678 -3.67 2.29 -3.16
N ALA A 679 -4.82 2.93 -3.20
CA ALA A 679 -5.49 3.35 -4.42
C ALA A 679 -5.85 4.83 -4.35
N LEU A 680 -5.64 5.53 -5.45
CA LEU A 680 -5.99 6.93 -5.63
C LEU A 680 -6.95 7.07 -6.80
N SER A 681 -8.20 7.48 -6.53
CA SER A 681 -9.13 7.85 -7.57
C SER A 681 -8.73 9.21 -8.12
N THR A 682 -8.34 9.24 -9.39
CA THR A 682 -7.96 10.46 -10.12
C THR A 682 -9.14 10.94 -10.98
N GLN A 683 -9.03 12.13 -11.53
CA GLN A 683 -10.02 12.64 -12.52
C GLN A 683 -9.63 12.29 -13.96
N ALA A 684 -8.73 11.36 -14.15
CA ALA A 684 -8.17 11.03 -15.45
C ALA A 684 -8.70 9.70 -16.03
N GLY A 685 -9.85 9.21 -15.57
CA GLY A 685 -10.50 8.03 -16.14
C GLY A 685 -11.19 8.32 -17.49
N GLU A 686 -11.32 7.31 -18.34
CA GLU A 686 -11.98 7.46 -19.66
C GLU A 686 -13.44 7.90 -19.53
N GLU A 687 -14.19 7.40 -18.57
CA GLU A 687 -15.55 7.83 -18.28
C GLU A 687 -15.62 9.31 -17.89
N GLN A 688 -14.65 9.79 -17.10
CA GLN A 688 -14.58 11.17 -16.67
C GLN A 688 -14.14 12.09 -17.80
N ILE A 689 -13.24 11.64 -18.67
CA ILE A 689 -12.78 12.38 -19.84
C ILE A 689 -13.88 12.40 -20.91
N ALA A 690 -14.56 11.30 -21.16
CA ALA A 690 -15.66 11.18 -22.12
C ALA A 690 -16.91 11.98 -21.69
N SER A 691 -17.15 12.14 -20.38
CA SER A 691 -18.22 12.97 -19.84
C SER A 691 -17.93 14.48 -19.90
N THR A 692 -16.69 14.85 -20.20
CA THR A 692 -16.25 16.24 -20.35
C THR A 692 -15.67 16.41 -21.77
N PRO A 693 -16.48 16.58 -22.81
CA PRO A 693 -15.97 17.10 -24.07
C PRO A 693 -15.31 18.45 -23.73
N THR A 694 -14.01 18.55 -23.84
CA THR A 694 -13.28 19.80 -23.65
C THR A 694 -13.54 20.68 -24.84
N ALA A 695 -14.68 21.36 -24.81
CA ALA A 695 -14.98 22.38 -25.81
C ALA A 695 -13.84 23.40 -25.80
N TYR A 696 -13.35 23.75 -26.96
CA TYR A 696 -12.33 24.78 -27.12
C TYR A 696 -12.76 25.82 -28.15
N ALA A 697 -12.06 26.94 -28.12
CA ALA A 697 -12.36 28.08 -28.99
C ALA A 697 -11.08 28.51 -29.70
N TYR A 698 -11.19 28.80 -30.99
CA TYR A 698 -10.08 29.35 -31.74
C TYR A 698 -10.53 30.36 -32.79
N PRO A 699 -9.69 31.37 -33.15
CA PRO A 699 -8.44 31.70 -32.48
C PRO A 699 -8.69 32.22 -31.05
N ASN A 700 -7.79 31.89 -30.12
CA ASN A 700 -7.80 32.40 -28.76
C ASN A 700 -6.36 32.57 -28.27
N PRO A 701 -5.84 33.79 -28.15
CA PRO A 701 -6.56 35.09 -28.34
C PRO A 701 -6.96 35.38 -29.79
N LEU A 702 -8.11 36.01 -29.98
CA LEU A 702 -8.48 36.61 -31.25
C LEU A 702 -7.69 37.90 -31.43
N ARG A 703 -6.85 37.98 -32.46
CA ARG A 703 -5.99 39.14 -32.75
C ARG A 703 -6.53 39.94 -33.95
N PRO A 704 -6.06 41.18 -34.15
CA PRO A 704 -6.50 42.01 -35.27
C PRO A 704 -6.28 41.42 -36.65
N GLU A 705 -5.24 40.57 -36.77
CA GLU A 705 -4.87 39.88 -38.02
C GLU A 705 -5.63 38.58 -38.25
N ASP A 706 -6.35 38.07 -37.26
CA ASP A 706 -7.12 36.85 -37.37
C ASP A 706 -8.46 37.07 -38.12
N PRO A 707 -9.11 36.00 -38.68
CA PRO A 707 -10.44 36.11 -39.24
C PRO A 707 -11.45 36.71 -38.25
N GLU A 708 -12.42 37.46 -38.74
CA GLU A 708 -13.46 38.06 -37.88
C GLU A 708 -14.32 37.00 -37.20
N GLY A 709 -13.98 36.62 -35.95
CA GLY A 709 -14.79 35.77 -35.11
C GLY A 709 -14.02 34.59 -34.49
N ILE A 710 -14.72 33.87 -33.65
CA ILE A 710 -14.23 32.72 -32.88
C ILE A 710 -15.07 31.52 -33.22
N THR A 711 -14.42 30.39 -33.47
CA THR A 711 -15.08 29.09 -33.67
C THR A 711 -14.94 28.28 -32.41
N PHE A 712 -16.05 27.85 -31.84
CA PHE A 712 -16.11 26.83 -30.77
C PHE A 712 -16.18 25.45 -31.40
N ARG A 713 -15.44 24.49 -30.84
CA ARG A 713 -15.41 23.08 -31.27
C ARG A 713 -15.66 22.17 -30.07
N ASP A 714 -16.01 20.92 -30.37
CA ASP A 714 -16.29 19.85 -29.40
C ASP A 714 -17.37 20.25 -28.36
N LEU A 715 -18.32 21.10 -28.81
CA LEU A 715 -19.49 21.44 -28.02
C LEU A 715 -20.44 20.24 -27.91
N PRO A 716 -21.08 19.98 -26.77
CA PRO A 716 -22.25 19.13 -26.73
C PRO A 716 -23.34 19.62 -27.70
N ALA A 717 -23.86 18.75 -28.55
CA ALA A 717 -24.95 19.14 -29.48
C ALA A 717 -26.15 19.66 -28.67
N GLY A 718 -26.67 20.85 -29.00
CA GLY A 718 -27.72 21.53 -28.25
C GLY A 718 -27.20 22.33 -27.03
N ALA A 719 -25.90 22.51 -26.89
CA ALA A 719 -25.32 23.30 -25.81
C ALA A 719 -25.69 24.79 -25.91
N ARG A 720 -25.88 25.42 -24.74
CA ARG A 720 -26.06 26.87 -24.62
C ARG A 720 -24.77 27.50 -24.09
N LEU A 721 -24.28 28.54 -24.79
CA LEU A 721 -23.09 29.27 -24.42
C LEU A 721 -23.46 30.62 -23.87
N ARG A 722 -23.13 30.90 -22.63
CA ARG A 722 -23.27 32.19 -22.00
C ARG A 722 -21.95 32.93 -21.97
N ILE A 723 -21.83 34.04 -22.68
CA ILE A 723 -20.60 34.81 -22.75
C ILE A 723 -20.76 36.07 -21.89
N THR A 724 -19.84 36.23 -20.94
CA THR A 724 -19.85 37.38 -20.00
C THR A 724 -18.48 38.08 -19.98
N ASP A 725 -18.47 39.35 -19.60
CA ASP A 725 -17.24 40.01 -19.19
C ASP A 725 -16.82 39.56 -17.77
N PRO A 726 -15.64 39.93 -17.27
CA PRO A 726 -15.17 39.54 -15.93
C PRO A 726 -16.03 40.07 -14.77
N THR A 727 -16.90 41.06 -15.03
CA THR A 727 -17.83 41.57 -14.02
C THR A 727 -19.13 40.76 -13.95
N GLY A 728 -19.31 39.77 -14.84
CA GLY A 728 -20.51 38.94 -14.95
C GLY A 728 -21.61 39.50 -15.83
N ARG A 729 -21.38 40.68 -16.49
CA ARG A 729 -22.33 41.25 -17.42
C ARG A 729 -22.46 40.37 -18.66
N LEU A 730 -23.67 40.01 -19.04
CA LEU A 730 -23.95 39.21 -20.21
C LEU A 730 -23.60 40.00 -21.52
N CYS A 731 -22.75 39.40 -22.35
CA CYS A 731 -22.34 39.91 -23.65
C CYS A 731 -23.10 39.23 -24.79
N ALA A 732 -23.18 37.87 -24.73
CA ALA A 732 -23.92 37.09 -25.74
C ALA A 732 -24.48 35.80 -25.14
N LEU A 733 -25.57 35.33 -25.72
CA LEU A 733 -26.15 34.00 -25.47
C LEU A 733 -26.27 33.29 -26.83
N LEU A 734 -25.64 32.12 -26.94
CA LEU A 734 -25.60 31.38 -28.18
C LEU A 734 -26.14 29.96 -27.94
N GLU A 735 -26.72 29.34 -28.96
CA GLU A 735 -27.12 27.94 -28.94
C GLU A 735 -26.38 27.19 -30.06
N SER A 736 -25.83 26.04 -29.77
CA SER A 736 -25.10 25.22 -30.75
C SER A 736 -25.93 24.00 -31.13
N PRO A 737 -26.50 23.94 -32.33
CA PRO A 737 -27.25 22.80 -32.79
C PRO A 737 -26.36 21.58 -33.09
N THR A 738 -25.06 21.80 -33.22
CA THR A 738 -24.05 20.80 -33.58
C THR A 738 -22.84 20.86 -32.65
N THR A 739 -21.82 20.04 -32.87
CA THR A 739 -20.58 20.04 -32.09
C THR A 739 -19.64 21.22 -32.41
N GLY A 740 -20.03 22.13 -33.28
CA GLY A 740 -19.27 23.33 -33.62
C GLY A 740 -20.16 24.55 -33.82
N LEU A 741 -19.68 25.73 -33.39
CA LEU A 741 -20.39 27.00 -33.49
C LEU A 741 -19.41 28.15 -33.84
N PHE A 742 -19.74 28.93 -34.85
CA PHE A 742 -19.03 30.15 -35.14
C PHE A 742 -19.74 31.35 -34.49
N TRP A 743 -18.97 32.26 -33.91
CA TRP A 743 -19.45 33.50 -33.29
C TRP A 743 -18.61 34.71 -33.77
N ASN A 744 -19.28 35.71 -34.27
CA ASN A 744 -18.66 36.93 -34.84
C ASN A 744 -18.18 37.91 -33.78
N THR A 745 -18.10 37.55 -32.50
CA THR A 745 -17.66 38.39 -31.36
C THR A 745 -18.41 39.72 -31.18
N ARG A 746 -19.71 39.70 -31.53
CA ARG A 746 -20.64 40.83 -31.29
C ARG A 746 -21.57 40.50 -30.12
N ASP A 747 -21.98 41.54 -29.42
CA ASP A 747 -22.98 41.42 -28.38
C ASP A 747 -24.41 41.28 -28.96
N SER A 748 -25.40 41.13 -28.09
CA SER A 748 -26.81 40.99 -28.49
C SER A 748 -27.39 42.19 -29.21
N SER A 749 -26.72 43.37 -29.17
CA SER A 749 -27.10 44.57 -29.93
C SER A 749 -26.38 44.65 -31.30
N GLY A 750 -25.51 43.69 -31.61
CA GLY A 750 -24.70 43.69 -32.83
C GLY A 750 -23.42 44.51 -32.72
N THR A 751 -23.08 45.07 -31.55
CA THR A 751 -21.87 45.85 -31.31
C THR A 751 -20.66 44.94 -31.11
N PRO A 752 -19.51 45.15 -31.79
CA PRO A 752 -18.30 44.37 -31.54
C PRO A 752 -17.81 44.52 -30.12
N LEU A 753 -17.44 43.39 -29.48
CA LEU A 753 -16.86 43.41 -28.15
C LEU A 753 -15.48 44.10 -28.17
N ALA A 754 -15.17 44.86 -27.13
CA ALA A 754 -13.88 45.52 -26.94
C ALA A 754 -12.76 44.54 -26.64
N SER A 755 -11.50 44.98 -26.71
CA SER A 755 -10.36 44.23 -26.22
C SER A 755 -10.54 43.88 -24.75
N GLY A 756 -10.34 42.62 -24.40
CA GLY A 756 -10.52 42.14 -23.03
C GLY A 756 -10.58 40.62 -22.90
N ILE A 757 -10.74 40.19 -21.67
CA ILE A 757 -10.98 38.75 -21.35
C ILE A 757 -12.48 38.56 -21.19
N TYR A 758 -13.02 37.49 -21.74
CA TYR A 758 -14.42 37.07 -21.63
C TYR A 758 -14.50 35.64 -21.10
N LEU A 759 -15.57 35.37 -20.34
CA LEU A 759 -15.85 34.07 -19.81
C LEU A 759 -17.01 33.45 -20.59
N VAL A 760 -16.82 32.25 -21.10
CA VAL A 760 -17.85 31.46 -21.79
C VAL A 760 -18.23 30.29 -20.93
N THR A 761 -19.46 30.32 -20.40
CA THR A 761 -20.03 29.18 -19.71
C THR A 761 -20.87 28.37 -20.70
N ILE A 762 -20.51 27.11 -20.88
CA ILE A 762 -21.17 26.17 -21.79
C ILE A 762 -22.06 25.26 -20.96
N TYR A 763 -23.36 25.30 -21.19
CA TYR A 763 -24.36 24.47 -20.53
C TYR A 763 -24.75 23.35 -21.50
N PRO A 764 -24.50 22.06 -21.15
CA PRO A 764 -24.98 20.93 -21.94
C PRO A 764 -26.51 20.82 -21.89
N PRO A 765 -27.16 20.18 -22.86
CA PRO A 765 -28.63 20.06 -22.93
C PRO A 765 -29.25 19.08 -21.91
N ALA A 766 -28.47 18.24 -21.28
CA ALA A 766 -28.88 17.30 -20.22
C ALA A 766 -28.16 17.66 -18.91
N ASP A 767 -28.40 16.96 -17.80
CA ASP A 767 -27.90 17.24 -16.45
C ASP A 767 -26.36 17.17 -16.28
N GLY A 768 -25.60 17.57 -17.30
CA GLY A 768 -24.15 17.68 -17.29
C GLY A 768 -23.63 18.93 -16.60
N SER A 769 -22.45 18.88 -16.03
CA SER A 769 -21.79 20.04 -15.41
C SER A 769 -21.41 21.10 -16.44
N PRO A 770 -21.65 22.40 -16.17
CA PRO A 770 -21.25 23.48 -17.08
C PRO A 770 -19.73 23.55 -17.23
N GLN A 771 -19.24 23.80 -18.46
CA GLN A 771 -17.84 24.06 -18.74
C GLN A 771 -17.55 25.55 -18.82
N LEU A 772 -16.37 25.97 -18.40
CA LEU A 772 -15.95 27.37 -18.45
C LEU A 772 -14.72 27.53 -19.35
N LEU A 773 -14.84 28.35 -20.41
CA LEU A 773 -13.72 28.75 -21.25
C LEU A 773 -13.39 30.25 -21.02
N LYS A 774 -12.10 30.57 -21.13
CA LYS A 774 -11.63 31.98 -21.16
C LYS A 774 -11.29 32.35 -22.60
N LEU A 775 -11.80 33.45 -23.05
CA LEU A 775 -11.49 34.03 -24.35
C LEU A 775 -10.75 35.35 -24.18
N ALA A 776 -9.71 35.55 -24.96
CA ALA A 776 -9.06 36.86 -25.07
C ALA A 776 -9.35 37.44 -26.46
N ILE A 777 -9.85 38.70 -26.49
CA ILE A 777 -10.09 39.46 -27.71
C ILE A 777 -9.13 40.63 -27.69
N LEU A 778 -8.36 40.79 -28.74
CA LEU A 778 -7.47 41.94 -28.98
C LEU A 778 -7.98 42.66 -30.24
N ARG A 779 -8.37 43.90 -30.11
CA ARG A 779 -8.78 44.77 -31.20
C ARG A 779 -7.74 45.86 -31.42
N PRO A 780 -7.62 46.41 -32.63
CA PRO A 780 -6.69 47.50 -32.90
C PRO A 780 -6.88 48.73 -31.99
#